data_d8458ce5434f6de081b321044215d0cd
#
_entry.id   d8458ce5434f6de081b321044215d0cd
#
_cell.length_a   1.000
_cell.length_b   1.000
_cell.length_c   1.000
_cell.angle_alpha   90.00
_cell.angle_beta   90.00
_cell.angle_gamma   90.00
#
_symmetry.space_group_name_H-M   'P 1'
#
loop_
_entity.id
_entity.type
_entity.pdbx_description
1 polymer ?
#
loop_
_entity_poly.entity_id
_entity_poly.type
_entity_poly.pdbx_seq_one_letter_code
_entity_poly.pdbx_strand_id
1 'polypeptide(L)'
;MRYKKEILRLTFVLMSLSAVVACKESVDTSSRYVFKTNTVLSYLEKHEEYSEYVDLLNRVKVGAMSESTVAQLMSARGNYTVFAPTNDAIHNYMLYLVEEGLIAEPSWEAFTDSVKLDSIRRVIVHNSIIDGGDDVIYETGGFPTADNAELAISNMNGRKLTVHYIENEPDSIYIDGDCPINDRNRDIFVLNGIIHQMEKVVAPTIVSLGGKLREVLEEQKGPYLVTARCIMACGYMDTLDAVRDEVYERLRQSGVLPERINATSAGLASVDGHYAYAPEHRKYGFTIFSETDEWWEEQLGKPAKDIMPEDVKQWVVDNKCYPDALNNDNYKDEDNVLNQWISYHILPYRLSADRLVIHYNEQGYYEPNHPTSYTIPVTEHLVTLGKRRLVRLYESRESNGVYLNRFPKLNNGRKENGHEAYCLPSRVGCFVDKDSPLVSQYNMENGFIYSIDAPLSYNDSVRNNLARQRLRYEVMSFFPEAMNNDIRRLPLTAAKYQFVWIYDDSQYKYFDNMSINEGSVFVYFNAYGKGWGSNQGDEFKGVGRYEVVLKLPPVPRRGTYELRYRVLATTARGVAQLYFGEDPNNLPVVGIPVDLVLCGDAARCGESGVRRCAWEPDTGDEDYDSEIDKRMRNNGFMKGEFGVWNGSTICRADGYKHIVRHLVTRQTLDPDKTYYIKFKSVLDSDRKELYLDTIELCPKEVYDNPETPEDIW
;
A
#
# COMPACT_ATOMS: atom_id res chain seq x y z
N MET A 1 74.90 -22.92 15.79
CA MET A 1 73.48 -22.95 15.31
C MET A 1 72.54 -23.62 16.30
N ARG A 2 72.89 -24.51 17.18
CA ARG A 2 71.95 -25.15 18.15
C ARG A 2 71.45 -24.18 19.27
N TYR A 3 72.31 -23.33 19.79
CA TYR A 3 71.94 -22.37 20.86
C TYR A 3 70.96 -21.30 20.43
N LYS A 4 70.95 -20.84 19.20
CA LYS A 4 69.95 -19.88 18.70
C LYS A 4 68.57 -20.45 18.57
N LYS A 5 68.40 -21.76 18.32
CA LYS A 5 67.12 -22.42 18.25
C LYS A 5 66.46 -22.66 19.63
N GLU A 6 67.27 -22.86 20.64
CA GLU A 6 66.75 -23.04 22.02
C GLU A 6 66.37 -21.72 22.66
N ILE A 7 67.14 -20.65 22.42
CA ILE A 7 66.78 -19.30 22.87
C ILE A 7 65.45 -18.85 22.17
N LEU A 8 65.24 -19.14 20.88
CA LEU A 8 64.00 -18.79 20.15
C LEU A 8 62.85 -19.60 20.65
N ARG A 9 62.99 -20.86 21.07
CA ARG A 9 61.95 -21.67 21.71
C ARG A 9 61.62 -21.20 23.11
N LEU A 10 62.61 -20.79 23.91
CA LEU A 10 62.37 -20.24 25.23
C LEU A 10 61.64 -18.90 25.17
N THR A 11 62.00 -18.04 24.22
CA THR A 11 61.31 -16.75 23.99
C THR A 11 59.87 -16.95 23.53
N PHE A 12 59.63 -17.96 22.68
CA PHE A 12 58.26 -18.28 22.21
C PHE A 12 57.39 -18.89 23.34
N VAL A 13 57.96 -19.69 24.21
CA VAL A 13 57.26 -20.24 25.40
C VAL A 13 57.03 -19.14 26.43
N LEU A 14 57.93 -18.22 26.67
CA LEU A 14 57.72 -17.06 27.54
C LEU A 14 56.66 -16.09 26.98
N MET A 15 56.66 -15.85 25.64
CA MET A 15 55.62 -15.05 25.01
C MET A 15 54.22 -15.71 25.04
N SER A 16 54.16 -17.03 24.93
CA SER A 16 52.88 -17.74 25.05
C SER A 16 52.37 -17.81 26.49
N LEU A 17 53.27 -17.88 27.51
CA LEU A 17 52.84 -17.77 28.91
C LEU A 17 52.40 -16.36 29.29
N SER A 18 53.04 -15.31 28.77
CA SER A 18 52.61 -13.93 29.01
C SER A 18 51.24 -13.58 28.33
N ALA A 19 50.93 -14.22 27.17
CA ALA A 19 49.64 -14.07 26.53
C ALA A 19 48.47 -14.75 27.30
N VAL A 20 48.76 -15.78 28.11
CA VAL A 20 47.71 -16.46 28.92
C VAL A 20 47.46 -15.74 30.26
N VAL A 21 48.41 -14.92 30.73
CA VAL A 21 48.25 -14.13 31.96
C VAL A 21 47.60 -12.77 31.69
N ALA A 22 47.61 -12.27 30.42
CA ALA A 22 47.02 -10.99 30.04
C ALA A 22 45.48 -11.04 29.85
N CYS A 23 44.83 -12.22 29.93
CA CYS A 23 43.38 -12.38 29.83
C CYS A 23 42.68 -12.70 31.18
N LYS A 24 43.14 -12.10 32.25
CA LYS A 24 42.35 -11.92 33.47
C LYS A 24 42.11 -10.43 33.68
N GLU A 25 41.42 -9.80 32.76
CA GLU A 25 40.66 -8.64 33.15
C GLU A 25 39.53 -9.14 34.08
N SER A 26 39.70 -8.86 35.36
CA SER A 26 38.58 -8.87 36.27
C SER A 26 37.63 -7.85 35.74
N VAL A 27 36.49 -8.30 35.20
CA VAL A 27 35.39 -7.42 34.82
C VAL A 27 35.04 -6.68 36.13
N ASP A 28 35.40 -5.41 36.20
CA ASP A 28 35.06 -4.55 37.30
C ASP A 28 33.52 -4.40 37.28
N THR A 29 32.88 -5.24 38.11
CA THR A 29 31.40 -5.20 38.29
C THR A 29 30.96 -4.01 39.09
N SER A 30 31.89 -3.18 39.63
CA SER A 30 31.56 -1.94 40.37
C SER A 30 31.16 -0.80 39.43
N SER A 31 31.51 -0.87 38.16
CA SER A 31 31.07 0.04 37.08
C SER A 31 29.97 -0.55 36.18
N ARG A 32 29.12 -1.44 36.69
CA ARG A 32 27.88 -1.73 36.00
C ARG A 32 27.15 -0.40 35.85
N TYR A 33 27.05 0.04 34.60
CA TYR A 33 26.23 1.19 34.25
C TYR A 33 24.82 0.88 34.75
N VAL A 34 24.48 1.38 35.92
CA VAL A 34 23.09 1.40 36.39
C VAL A 34 22.45 2.46 35.51
N PHE A 35 21.73 2.01 34.51
CA PHE A 35 20.90 2.88 33.68
C PHE A 35 20.04 3.71 34.62
N LYS A 36 20.28 5.02 34.70
CA LYS A 36 19.49 5.96 35.50
C LYS A 36 18.09 6.18 34.89
N THR A 37 17.88 5.75 33.64
CA THR A 37 16.64 5.84 32.88
C THR A 37 15.94 4.48 32.87
N ASN A 38 14.65 4.46 33.09
CA ASN A 38 13.83 3.25 33.02
C ASN A 38 13.73 2.74 31.59
N THR A 39 13.71 1.42 31.37
CA THR A 39 13.15 0.82 30.17
C THR A 39 11.63 0.91 30.19
N VAL A 40 10.95 0.61 29.09
CA VAL A 40 9.48 0.52 29.03
C VAL A 40 8.98 -0.36 30.19
N LEU A 41 9.47 -1.60 30.30
CA LEU A 41 9.01 -2.51 31.36
C LEU A 41 9.29 -1.95 32.76
N SER A 42 10.51 -1.49 33.02
CA SER A 42 10.86 -1.00 34.35
C SER A 42 10.14 0.31 34.75
N TYR A 43 9.65 1.07 33.77
CA TYR A 43 8.75 2.19 34.05
C TYR A 43 7.37 1.68 34.45
N LEU A 44 6.77 0.79 33.68
CA LEU A 44 5.43 0.24 33.93
C LEU A 44 5.38 -0.50 35.29
N GLU A 45 6.41 -1.28 35.64
CA GLU A 45 6.51 -2.00 36.91
C GLU A 45 6.54 -1.07 38.14
N LYS A 46 6.93 0.18 38.02
CA LYS A 46 6.98 1.17 39.07
C LYS A 46 5.69 1.93 39.32
N HIS A 47 4.72 1.75 38.43
CA HIS A 47 3.45 2.46 38.46
C HIS A 47 2.29 1.47 38.60
N GLU A 48 1.63 1.48 39.75
CA GLU A 48 0.59 0.51 40.11
C GLU A 48 -0.58 0.48 39.14
N GLU A 49 -0.87 1.61 38.49
CA GLU A 49 -1.92 1.75 37.50
C GLU A 49 -1.74 0.87 36.25
N TYR A 50 -0.55 0.30 36.05
CA TYR A 50 -0.26 -0.62 34.93
C TYR A 50 -0.04 -2.06 35.36
N SER A 51 -0.34 -2.43 36.62
CA SER A 51 -0.01 -3.76 37.16
C SER A 51 -0.64 -4.92 36.39
N GLU A 52 -1.87 -4.78 35.91
CA GLU A 52 -2.52 -5.77 35.05
C GLU A 52 -1.85 -5.85 33.66
N TYR A 53 -1.52 -4.70 33.08
CA TYR A 53 -0.84 -4.68 31.81
C TYR A 53 0.55 -5.33 31.90
N VAL A 54 1.29 -5.11 32.96
CA VAL A 54 2.58 -5.77 33.25
C VAL A 54 2.40 -7.29 33.37
N ASP A 55 1.34 -7.76 34.05
CA ASP A 55 1.04 -9.21 34.10
C ASP A 55 0.79 -9.78 32.71
N LEU A 56 0.05 -9.07 31.83
CA LEU A 56 -0.17 -9.47 30.45
C LEU A 56 1.13 -9.51 29.64
N LEU A 57 2.01 -8.51 29.76
CA LEU A 57 3.32 -8.49 29.10
C LEU A 57 4.17 -9.70 29.47
N ASN A 58 4.11 -10.15 30.73
CA ASN A 58 4.83 -11.33 31.21
C ASN A 58 4.27 -12.66 30.70
N ARG A 59 2.98 -12.72 30.35
CA ARG A 59 2.31 -13.94 29.89
C ARG A 59 2.32 -14.08 28.35
N VAL A 60 2.26 -12.97 27.64
CA VAL A 60 2.15 -12.96 26.18
C VAL A 60 3.52 -13.12 25.56
N LYS A 61 3.63 -14.07 24.61
CA LYS A 61 4.85 -14.31 23.82
C LYS A 61 4.96 -13.29 22.66
N VAL A 62 6.19 -12.98 22.26
CA VAL A 62 6.48 -12.07 21.14
C VAL A 62 5.92 -12.60 19.81
N GLY A 63 5.87 -13.91 19.66
CA GLY A 63 5.32 -14.58 18.46
C GLY A 63 5.06 -16.04 18.72
N ALA A 64 4.32 -16.70 17.84
CA ALA A 64 3.90 -18.09 17.99
C ALA A 64 5.08 -19.08 18.15
N MET A 65 6.21 -18.77 17.54
CA MET A 65 7.45 -19.59 17.58
C MET A 65 8.49 -19.05 18.57
N SER A 66 8.17 -17.97 19.29
CA SER A 66 9.10 -17.35 20.23
C SER A 66 8.94 -17.95 21.62
N GLU A 67 10.07 -18.23 22.29
CA GLU A 67 10.07 -18.56 23.72
C GLU A 67 10.06 -17.29 24.60
N SER A 68 10.42 -16.14 24.03
CA SER A 68 10.51 -14.87 24.75
C SER A 68 9.13 -14.23 24.94
N THR A 69 8.89 -13.68 26.12
CA THR A 69 7.71 -12.89 26.42
C THR A 69 7.88 -11.45 25.94
N VAL A 70 6.75 -10.72 25.80
CA VAL A 70 6.79 -9.30 25.45
C VAL A 70 7.44 -8.48 26.55
N ALA A 71 7.32 -8.86 27.82
CA ALA A 71 8.06 -8.22 28.93
C ALA A 71 9.58 -8.27 28.71
N GLN A 72 10.12 -9.41 28.27
CA GLN A 72 11.54 -9.54 27.95
C GLN A 72 11.95 -8.64 26.79
N LEU A 73 11.09 -8.52 25.76
CA LEU A 73 11.30 -7.58 24.67
C LEU A 73 11.33 -6.13 25.15
N MET A 74 10.37 -5.72 26.00
CA MET A 74 10.27 -4.37 26.57
C MET A 74 11.41 -4.03 27.55
N SER A 75 12.19 -5.01 27.98
CA SER A 75 13.41 -4.84 28.77
C SER A 75 14.65 -4.68 27.91
N ALA A 76 14.59 -5.10 26.64
CA ALA A 76 15.71 -5.10 25.71
C ALA A 76 15.91 -3.73 25.04
N ARG A 77 17.02 -3.57 24.30
CA ARG A 77 17.23 -2.42 23.43
C ARG A 77 16.21 -2.44 22.29
N GLY A 78 15.69 -1.27 21.94
CA GLY A 78 14.75 -1.07 20.84
C GLY A 78 14.26 0.36 20.80
N ASN A 79 13.33 0.64 19.90
CA ASN A 79 12.61 1.91 19.79
C ASN A 79 11.11 1.60 19.79
N TYR A 80 10.56 1.43 20.99
CA TYR A 80 9.17 1.04 21.14
C TYR A 80 8.28 2.26 21.36
N THR A 81 7.11 2.28 20.71
CA THR A 81 6.01 3.15 21.08
C THR A 81 4.94 2.29 21.75
N VAL A 82 4.61 2.59 22.98
CA VAL A 82 3.69 1.79 23.80
C VAL A 82 2.48 2.62 24.21
N PHE A 83 1.32 2.23 23.73
CA PHE A 83 0.01 2.75 24.12
C PHE A 83 -0.49 1.94 25.33
N ALA A 84 0.01 2.29 26.51
CA ALA A 84 -0.16 1.48 27.72
C ALA A 84 -1.55 1.69 28.36
N PRO A 85 -2.44 0.68 28.36
CA PRO A 85 -3.72 0.77 29.04
C PRO A 85 -3.55 0.71 30.53
N THR A 86 -4.32 1.51 31.29
CA THR A 86 -4.40 1.43 32.73
C THR A 86 -5.21 0.19 33.15
N ASN A 87 -5.13 -0.16 34.46
CA ASN A 87 -5.97 -1.22 35.05
C ASN A 87 -7.47 -0.93 34.83
N ASP A 88 -7.88 0.33 34.97
CA ASP A 88 -9.27 0.74 34.71
C ASP A 88 -9.66 0.55 33.24
N ALA A 89 -8.74 0.86 32.33
CA ALA A 89 -8.96 0.63 30.90
C ALA A 89 -9.14 -0.87 30.57
N ILE A 90 -8.33 -1.75 31.18
CA ILE A 90 -8.45 -3.20 31.05
C ILE A 90 -9.77 -3.69 31.66
N HIS A 91 -10.12 -3.22 32.83
CA HIS A 91 -11.38 -3.58 33.50
C HIS A 91 -12.60 -3.18 32.65
N ASN A 92 -12.60 -1.97 32.09
CA ASN A 92 -13.66 -1.49 31.20
C ASN A 92 -13.76 -2.34 29.93
N TYR A 93 -12.63 -2.79 29.42
CA TYR A 93 -12.63 -3.70 28.27
C TYR A 93 -13.21 -5.08 28.64
N MET A 94 -12.94 -5.58 29.84
CA MET A 94 -13.57 -6.82 30.32
C MET A 94 -15.09 -6.67 30.50
N LEU A 95 -15.57 -5.51 30.94
CA LEU A 95 -17.01 -5.21 31.00
C LEU A 95 -17.63 -5.22 29.60
N TYR A 96 -16.97 -4.63 28.62
CA TYR A 96 -17.39 -4.69 27.23
C TYR A 96 -17.51 -6.15 26.71
N LEU A 97 -16.54 -7.03 27.07
CA LEU A 97 -16.61 -8.44 26.68
C LEU A 97 -17.79 -9.19 27.34
N VAL A 98 -18.23 -8.75 28.51
CA VAL A 98 -19.46 -9.26 29.16
C VAL A 98 -20.71 -8.80 28.41
N GLU A 99 -20.76 -7.52 28.01
CA GLU A 99 -21.88 -6.95 27.24
C GLU A 99 -22.02 -7.65 25.89
N GLU A 100 -20.92 -7.98 25.25
CA GLU A 100 -20.88 -8.77 24.00
C GLU A 100 -21.17 -10.27 24.20
N GLY A 101 -21.38 -10.70 25.45
CA GLY A 101 -21.68 -12.11 25.76
C GLY A 101 -20.52 -13.10 25.56
N LEU A 102 -19.29 -12.59 25.45
CA LEU A 102 -18.08 -13.39 25.26
C LEU A 102 -17.59 -14.04 26.55
N ILE A 103 -17.85 -13.42 27.69
CA ILE A 103 -17.55 -13.91 29.05
C ILE A 103 -18.73 -13.63 29.99
N ALA A 104 -18.85 -14.41 31.07
CA ALA A 104 -19.96 -14.30 31.99
C ALA A 104 -19.78 -13.19 33.04
N GLU A 105 -18.55 -12.82 33.38
CA GLU A 105 -18.18 -11.80 34.36
C GLU A 105 -16.85 -11.14 33.97
N PRO A 106 -16.57 -9.90 34.38
CA PRO A 106 -15.40 -9.16 33.96
C PRO A 106 -14.12 -9.63 34.69
N SER A 107 -13.76 -10.88 34.48
CA SER A 107 -12.58 -11.50 35.10
C SER A 107 -11.86 -12.46 34.15
N TRP A 108 -10.55 -12.63 34.35
CA TRP A 108 -9.75 -13.55 33.55
C TRP A 108 -10.14 -15.02 33.78
N GLU A 109 -10.71 -15.32 34.94
CA GLU A 109 -11.18 -16.64 35.31
C GLU A 109 -12.49 -17.04 34.63
N ALA A 110 -13.22 -16.08 34.11
CA ALA A 110 -14.48 -16.31 33.39
C ALA A 110 -14.29 -16.96 32.01
N PHE A 111 -13.06 -16.95 31.47
CA PHE A 111 -12.74 -17.63 30.22
C PHE A 111 -12.66 -19.14 30.41
N THR A 112 -13.62 -19.87 29.87
CA THR A 112 -13.66 -21.34 29.88
C THR A 112 -12.77 -21.96 28.79
N ASP A 113 -12.42 -21.19 27.75
CA ASP A 113 -11.56 -21.59 26.63
C ASP A 113 -10.21 -20.92 26.73
N SER A 114 -9.16 -21.71 26.98
CA SER A 114 -7.78 -21.21 27.10
C SER A 114 -7.26 -20.57 25.81
N VAL A 115 -7.72 -21.01 24.64
CA VAL A 115 -7.31 -20.45 23.34
C VAL A 115 -7.88 -19.03 23.17
N LYS A 116 -9.16 -18.86 23.55
CA LYS A 116 -9.78 -17.52 23.56
C LYS A 116 -9.12 -16.59 24.56
N LEU A 117 -8.83 -17.09 25.76
CA LEU A 117 -8.12 -16.32 26.80
C LEU A 117 -6.77 -15.82 26.31
N ASP A 118 -5.96 -16.69 25.74
CA ASP A 118 -4.63 -16.31 25.21
C ASP A 118 -4.75 -15.38 24.00
N SER A 119 -5.78 -15.57 23.16
CA SER A 119 -6.07 -14.66 22.05
C SER A 119 -6.39 -13.24 22.54
N ILE A 120 -7.27 -13.08 23.54
CA ILE A 120 -7.61 -11.76 24.09
C ILE A 120 -6.41 -11.09 24.73
N ARG A 121 -5.62 -11.82 25.53
CA ARG A 121 -4.38 -11.29 26.13
C ARG A 121 -3.41 -10.81 25.06
N ARG A 122 -3.23 -11.60 24.01
CA ARG A 122 -2.37 -11.25 22.89
C ARG A 122 -2.88 -10.03 22.12
N VAL A 123 -4.18 -9.93 21.91
CA VAL A 123 -4.82 -8.79 21.27
C VAL A 123 -4.51 -7.49 22.05
N ILE A 124 -4.74 -7.47 23.36
CA ILE A 124 -4.46 -6.29 24.19
C ILE A 124 -2.99 -5.86 24.09
N VAL A 125 -2.06 -6.81 24.22
CA VAL A 125 -0.63 -6.54 24.25
C VAL A 125 -0.09 -6.18 22.86
N HIS A 126 -0.38 -7.00 21.86
CA HIS A 126 0.20 -6.78 20.52
C HIS A 126 -0.37 -5.55 19.82
N ASN A 127 -1.62 -5.15 20.12
CA ASN A 127 -2.16 -3.94 19.51
C ASN A 127 -1.62 -2.65 20.14
N SER A 128 -1.19 -2.72 21.38
CA SER A 128 -0.70 -1.55 22.13
C SER A 128 0.78 -1.23 21.89
N ILE A 129 1.52 -2.02 21.11
CA ILE A 129 2.96 -1.87 20.94
C ILE A 129 3.33 -1.76 19.46
N ILE A 130 4.10 -0.71 19.13
CA ILE A 130 4.78 -0.56 17.84
C ILE A 130 6.27 -0.74 18.08
N ASP A 131 6.91 -1.64 17.32
CA ASP A 131 8.37 -1.77 17.25
C ASP A 131 8.87 -0.93 16.08
N GLY A 132 9.48 0.20 16.38
CA GLY A 132 9.98 1.17 15.39
C GLY A 132 11.32 0.80 14.77
N GLY A 133 11.89 -0.37 15.10
CA GLY A 133 13.18 -0.82 14.58
C GLY A 133 14.34 0.02 15.10
N ASP A 134 15.23 0.46 14.20
CA ASP A 134 16.44 1.15 14.61
C ASP A 134 16.26 2.66 14.90
N ASP A 135 15.22 3.32 14.34
CA ASP A 135 15.21 4.79 14.30
C ASP A 135 13.86 5.48 14.60
N VAL A 136 12.74 4.78 14.80
CA VAL A 136 11.43 5.44 14.93
C VAL A 136 10.77 5.19 16.27
N ILE A 137 10.43 6.27 16.95
CA ILE A 137 9.44 6.31 18.04
C ILE A 137 8.39 7.36 17.68
N TYR A 138 7.15 7.15 18.08
CA TYR A 138 6.07 8.09 17.82
C TYR A 138 5.77 8.92 19.06
N GLU A 139 6.33 10.11 19.12
CA GLU A 139 5.84 11.17 20.03
C GLU A 139 4.61 11.85 19.41
N THR A 140 3.73 12.43 20.23
CA THR A 140 2.48 13.03 19.74
C THR A 140 2.71 14.15 18.71
N GLY A 141 3.82 14.90 18.83
CA GLY A 141 4.23 15.90 17.84
C GLY A 141 4.68 15.33 16.51
N GLY A 142 4.95 14.02 16.42
CA GLY A 142 5.32 13.29 15.20
C GLY A 142 4.16 12.52 14.58
N PHE A 143 2.96 12.61 15.13
CA PHE A 143 1.78 11.98 14.55
C PHE A 143 1.36 12.64 13.23
N PRO A 144 0.69 11.91 12.33
CA PRO A 144 0.10 12.48 11.13
C PRO A 144 -0.81 13.66 11.49
N THR A 145 -0.72 14.75 10.73
CA THR A 145 -1.56 15.94 10.95
C THR A 145 -2.95 15.83 10.31
N ALA A 146 -3.11 14.89 9.37
CA ALA A 146 -4.40 14.60 8.77
C ALA A 146 -5.20 13.70 9.72
N ASP A 147 -6.47 14.03 9.89
CA ASP A 147 -7.38 13.22 10.69
C ASP A 147 -7.61 11.85 10.05
N ASN A 148 -7.83 10.83 10.88
CA ASN A 148 -7.97 9.42 10.47
C ASN A 148 -6.81 8.86 9.61
N ALA A 149 -5.63 9.48 9.69
CA ALA A 149 -4.43 8.97 9.03
C ALA A 149 -3.76 7.86 9.85
N GLU A 150 -3.12 6.92 9.17
CA GLU A 150 -2.42 5.80 9.80
C GLU A 150 -1.00 6.15 10.22
N LEU A 151 -0.58 5.64 11.38
CA LEU A 151 0.84 5.57 11.74
C LEU A 151 1.59 4.69 10.73
N ALA A 152 2.77 5.12 10.29
CA ALA A 152 3.47 4.45 9.18
C ALA A 152 3.88 3.01 9.49
N ILE A 153 4.17 2.69 10.77
CA ILE A 153 4.61 1.37 11.20
C ILE A 153 3.45 0.63 11.86
N SER A 154 3.28 -0.64 11.50
CA SER A 154 2.27 -1.50 12.11
C SER A 154 2.63 -1.85 13.56
N ASN A 155 1.63 -2.07 14.39
CA ASN A 155 1.80 -2.63 15.71
C ASN A 155 2.24 -4.11 15.65
N MET A 156 2.52 -4.72 16.80
CA MET A 156 2.95 -6.13 16.88
C MET A 156 1.90 -7.13 16.36
N ASN A 157 0.65 -6.71 16.19
CA ASN A 157 -0.40 -7.50 15.56
C ASN A 157 -0.47 -7.32 14.03
N GLY A 158 0.46 -6.58 13.44
CA GLY A 158 0.53 -6.32 12.01
C GLY A 158 -0.56 -5.37 11.50
N ARG A 159 -1.11 -4.51 12.37
CA ARG A 159 -2.12 -3.51 12.04
C ARG A 159 -1.54 -2.12 12.22
N LYS A 160 -1.86 -1.21 11.32
CA LYS A 160 -1.58 0.21 11.47
C LYS A 160 -2.68 0.86 12.30
N LEU A 161 -2.26 1.67 13.25
CA LEU A 161 -3.17 2.42 14.09
C LEU A 161 -3.49 3.76 13.43
N THR A 162 -4.75 4.17 13.47
CA THR A 162 -5.18 5.49 13.00
C THR A 162 -5.10 6.53 14.12
N VAL A 163 -4.84 7.78 13.75
CA VAL A 163 -4.86 8.92 14.65
C VAL A 163 -6.06 9.80 14.33
N HIS A 164 -6.86 10.11 15.34
CA HIS A 164 -8.06 10.93 15.21
C HIS A 164 -7.97 12.15 16.14
N TYR A 165 -8.43 13.30 15.65
CA TYR A 165 -8.47 14.58 16.35
C TYR A 165 -9.91 15.09 16.44
N ILE A 166 -10.31 15.58 17.61
CA ILE A 166 -11.63 16.19 17.77
C ILE A 166 -11.57 17.66 17.34
N GLU A 167 -12.51 18.07 16.49
CA GLU A 167 -12.66 19.46 16.05
C GLU A 167 -12.92 20.35 17.30
N ASN A 168 -12.16 21.44 17.42
CA ASN A 168 -12.14 22.36 18.58
C ASN A 168 -11.50 21.84 19.86
N GLU A 169 -10.95 20.63 19.88
CA GLU A 169 -10.15 20.09 21.00
C GLU A 169 -8.79 19.57 20.48
N PRO A 170 -7.90 20.44 19.99
CA PRO A 170 -6.69 20.03 19.27
C PRO A 170 -5.68 19.27 20.14
N ASP A 171 -5.82 19.32 21.47
CA ASP A 171 -4.98 18.55 22.40
C ASP A 171 -5.51 17.14 22.67
N SER A 172 -6.75 16.84 22.28
CA SER A 172 -7.38 15.54 22.46
C SER A 172 -7.06 14.63 21.27
N ILE A 173 -6.22 13.62 21.53
CA ILE A 173 -5.74 12.68 20.52
C ILE A 173 -6.33 11.31 20.82
N TYR A 174 -6.92 10.68 19.80
CA TYR A 174 -7.49 9.35 19.89
C TYR A 174 -6.77 8.38 18.95
N ILE A 175 -6.57 7.18 19.41
CA ILE A 175 -6.02 6.07 18.62
C ILE A 175 -7.17 5.14 18.24
N ASP A 176 -7.20 4.73 16.96
CA ASP A 176 -8.26 3.86 16.40
C ASP A 176 -9.68 4.37 16.65
N GLY A 177 -9.83 5.68 16.57
CA GLY A 177 -11.10 6.37 16.58
C GLY A 177 -11.62 6.73 17.96
N ASP A 178 -11.57 5.83 18.97
CA ASP A 178 -12.22 6.05 20.25
C ASP A 178 -11.35 5.78 21.49
N CYS A 179 -10.06 5.50 21.31
CA CYS A 179 -9.12 5.24 22.40
C CYS A 179 -8.32 6.49 22.74
N PRO A 180 -8.73 7.29 23.75
CA PRO A 180 -8.06 8.54 24.08
C PRO A 180 -6.68 8.31 24.69
N ILE A 181 -5.73 9.12 24.26
CA ILE A 181 -4.44 9.27 24.95
C ILE A 181 -4.65 10.22 26.11
N ASN A 182 -4.13 9.87 27.27
CA ASN A 182 -4.21 10.75 28.44
C ASN A 182 -3.33 11.99 28.26
N ASP A 183 -3.90 13.19 28.33
CA ASP A 183 -3.20 14.47 28.07
C ASP A 183 -2.04 14.77 29.01
N ARG A 184 -2.06 14.23 30.22
CA ARG A 184 -1.03 14.48 31.23
C ARG A 184 0.10 13.47 31.23
N ASN A 185 -0.20 12.24 30.79
CA ASN A 185 0.72 11.10 30.82
C ASN A 185 0.97 10.57 29.38
N ARG A 186 1.25 11.49 28.45
CA ARG A 186 1.71 11.18 27.10
C ARG A 186 3.17 11.59 26.92
N ASP A 187 3.80 11.10 25.89
CA ASP A 187 5.20 11.39 25.54
C ASP A 187 6.19 11.09 26.67
N ILE A 188 5.97 9.99 27.39
CA ILE A 188 6.85 9.56 28.48
C ILE A 188 8.06 8.84 27.89
N PHE A 189 9.19 9.57 27.81
CA PHE A 189 10.44 9.01 27.25
C PHE A 189 11.11 8.07 28.24
N VAL A 190 11.45 6.90 27.72
CA VAL A 190 12.22 5.86 28.43
C VAL A 190 13.45 5.45 27.61
N LEU A 191 14.32 4.60 28.18
CA LEU A 191 15.60 4.24 27.55
C LEU A 191 15.45 3.61 26.16
N ASN A 192 14.40 2.84 25.96
CA ASN A 192 14.17 2.04 24.76
C ASN A 192 12.83 2.36 24.08
N GLY A 193 12.28 3.55 24.28
CA GLY A 193 11.05 3.96 23.62
C GLY A 193 10.30 5.11 24.27
N ILE A 194 9.02 5.18 23.96
CA ILE A 194 8.08 6.17 24.45
C ILE A 194 6.79 5.48 24.92
N ILE A 195 6.16 6.02 25.96
CA ILE A 195 4.91 5.48 26.51
C ILE A 195 3.84 6.58 26.46
N HIS A 196 2.66 6.20 25.98
CA HIS A 196 1.43 6.98 26.06
C HIS A 196 0.43 6.22 26.93
N GLN A 197 -0.05 6.83 28.01
CA GLN A 197 -1.11 6.25 28.83
C GLN A 197 -2.42 6.27 28.07
N MET A 198 -3.10 5.14 28.05
CA MET A 198 -4.39 4.97 27.42
C MET A 198 -5.51 4.82 28.44
N GLU A 199 -6.62 5.50 28.21
CA GLU A 199 -7.83 5.39 29.04
C GLU A 199 -8.77 4.28 28.57
N LYS A 200 -8.51 3.73 27.38
CA LYS A 200 -9.13 2.52 26.82
C LYS A 200 -8.07 1.58 26.26
N VAL A 201 -8.39 0.30 26.22
CA VAL A 201 -7.57 -0.69 25.53
C VAL A 201 -7.62 -0.42 24.03
N VAL A 202 -6.47 -0.31 23.39
CA VAL A 202 -6.38 -0.31 21.92
C VAL A 202 -6.69 -1.73 21.43
N ALA A 203 -7.97 -2.06 21.41
CA ALA A 203 -8.45 -3.32 20.87
C ALA A 203 -8.84 -3.12 19.41
N PRO A 204 -8.46 -4.04 18.50
CA PRO A 204 -9.02 -3.99 17.17
C PRO A 204 -10.52 -4.19 17.30
N THR A 205 -11.24 -3.50 16.47
CA THR A 205 -12.58 -3.91 16.11
C THR A 205 -12.39 -5.29 15.45
N ILE A 206 -12.74 -6.37 16.13
CA ILE A 206 -12.66 -7.75 15.60
C ILE A 206 -13.72 -7.94 14.49
N VAL A 207 -14.46 -6.89 14.22
CA VAL A 207 -15.60 -6.89 13.30
C VAL A 207 -15.10 -6.56 11.90
N SER A 208 -15.39 -7.45 10.95
CA SER A 208 -15.21 -7.19 9.53
C SER A 208 -16.21 -6.14 9.03
N LEU A 209 -15.99 -5.59 7.84
CA LEU A 209 -16.98 -4.72 7.19
C LEU A 209 -18.33 -5.42 7.02
N GLY A 210 -18.32 -6.70 6.60
CA GLY A 210 -19.55 -7.49 6.48
C GLY A 210 -20.26 -7.66 7.82
N GLY A 211 -19.51 -7.95 8.90
CA GLY A 211 -20.03 -8.02 10.26
C GLY A 211 -20.69 -6.71 10.69
N LYS A 212 -20.00 -5.58 10.50
CA LYS A 212 -20.54 -4.26 10.83
C LYS A 212 -21.81 -3.90 10.06
N LEU A 213 -21.86 -4.22 8.79
CA LEU A 213 -23.06 -4.00 7.98
C LEU A 213 -24.23 -4.90 8.40
N ARG A 214 -23.97 -6.12 8.92
CA ARG A 214 -25.02 -6.97 9.51
C ARG A 214 -25.57 -6.35 10.80
N GLU A 215 -24.74 -5.80 11.68
CA GLU A 215 -25.19 -5.06 12.86
C GLU A 215 -26.12 -3.91 12.47
N VAL A 216 -25.73 -3.09 11.47
CA VAL A 216 -26.56 -2.01 10.94
C VAL A 216 -27.94 -2.53 10.46
N LEU A 217 -27.95 -3.70 9.80
CA LEU A 217 -29.18 -4.35 9.32
C LEU A 217 -30.05 -4.89 10.47
N GLU A 218 -29.44 -5.44 11.51
CA GLU A 218 -30.17 -5.96 12.69
C GLU A 218 -30.76 -4.82 13.50
N GLU A 219 -30.02 -3.76 13.73
CA GLU A 219 -30.48 -2.59 14.46
C GLU A 219 -31.46 -1.71 13.67
N GLN A 220 -31.53 -1.88 12.35
CA GLN A 220 -32.36 -1.09 11.41
C GLN A 220 -32.10 0.43 11.54
N LYS A 221 -30.87 0.81 11.82
CA LYS A 221 -30.44 2.21 11.96
C LYS A 221 -28.96 2.37 11.62
N GLY A 222 -28.55 3.60 11.36
CA GLY A 222 -27.17 3.96 11.09
C GLY A 222 -27.09 4.83 9.84
N PRO A 223 -25.93 5.37 9.50
CA PRO A 223 -25.78 6.25 8.35
C PRO A 223 -25.74 5.52 6.99
N TYR A 224 -25.70 4.17 6.98
CA TYR A 224 -25.51 3.35 5.77
C TYR A 224 -26.46 2.14 5.70
N LEU A 225 -27.67 2.25 6.28
CA LEU A 225 -28.66 1.16 6.28
C LEU A 225 -29.10 0.80 4.86
N VAL A 226 -29.35 1.81 4.02
CA VAL A 226 -29.76 1.62 2.62
C VAL A 226 -28.67 0.88 1.84
N THR A 227 -27.43 1.30 1.99
CA THR A 227 -26.27 0.66 1.34
C THR A 227 -26.06 -0.76 1.85
N ALA A 228 -26.19 -1.01 3.15
CA ALA A 228 -26.08 -2.36 3.73
C ALA A 228 -27.12 -3.32 3.14
N ARG A 229 -28.36 -2.88 2.97
CA ARG A 229 -29.44 -3.67 2.31
C ARG A 229 -29.10 -4.02 0.87
N CYS A 230 -28.60 -3.06 0.11
CA CYS A 230 -28.20 -3.27 -1.27
C CYS A 230 -27.00 -4.22 -1.38
N ILE A 231 -26.00 -4.08 -0.52
CA ILE A 231 -24.84 -4.99 -0.44
C ILE A 231 -25.29 -6.43 -0.13
N MET A 232 -26.22 -6.60 0.82
CA MET A 232 -26.79 -7.91 1.14
C MET A 232 -27.55 -8.50 -0.05
N ALA A 233 -28.42 -7.70 -0.70
CA ALA A 233 -29.19 -8.13 -1.86
C ALA A 233 -28.28 -8.57 -3.04
N CYS A 234 -27.18 -7.86 -3.25
CA CYS A 234 -26.19 -8.18 -4.30
C CYS A 234 -25.25 -9.35 -3.93
N GLY A 235 -25.27 -9.82 -2.67
CA GLY A 235 -24.50 -10.98 -2.23
C GLY A 235 -23.04 -10.71 -1.89
N TYR A 236 -22.66 -9.46 -1.58
CA TYR A 236 -21.27 -9.10 -1.25
C TYR A 236 -20.93 -9.22 0.25
N MET A 237 -21.88 -9.55 1.14
CA MET A 237 -21.62 -9.64 2.58
C MET A 237 -20.49 -10.60 2.93
N ASP A 238 -20.49 -11.81 2.37
CA ASP A 238 -19.47 -12.82 2.66
C ASP A 238 -18.10 -12.42 2.10
N THR A 239 -18.08 -11.69 0.99
CA THR A 239 -16.84 -11.10 0.45
C THR A 239 -16.27 -10.07 1.43
N LEU A 240 -17.12 -9.22 2.00
CA LEU A 240 -16.72 -8.19 2.96
C LEU A 240 -16.38 -8.74 4.36
N ASP A 241 -16.66 -10.02 4.63
CA ASP A 241 -16.22 -10.71 5.85
C ASP A 241 -14.80 -11.25 5.77
N ALA A 242 -14.26 -11.40 4.57
CA ALA A 242 -12.93 -11.95 4.39
C ALA A 242 -11.85 -11.00 4.97
N VAL A 243 -11.06 -11.50 5.93
CA VAL A 243 -9.98 -10.75 6.59
C VAL A 243 -8.62 -11.25 6.16
N ARG A 244 -8.41 -12.57 6.15
CA ARG A 244 -7.13 -13.21 5.82
C ARG A 244 -7.33 -14.43 4.96
N ASP A 245 -6.33 -14.75 4.15
CA ASP A 245 -6.28 -16.01 3.42
C ASP A 245 -5.80 -17.12 4.34
N GLU A 246 -6.73 -17.93 4.84
CA GLU A 246 -6.43 -19.02 5.77
C GLU A 246 -5.51 -20.09 5.19
N VAL A 247 -5.49 -20.25 3.87
CA VAL A 247 -4.58 -21.19 3.20
C VAL A 247 -3.16 -20.70 3.31
N TYR A 248 -2.93 -19.42 3.01
CA TYR A 248 -1.63 -18.78 3.15
C TYR A 248 -1.13 -18.85 4.59
N GLU A 249 -1.97 -18.45 5.56
CA GLU A 249 -1.63 -18.44 6.98
C GLU A 249 -1.20 -19.85 7.47
N ARG A 250 -1.94 -20.89 7.11
CA ARG A 250 -1.58 -22.28 7.45
C ARG A 250 -0.28 -22.73 6.81
N LEU A 251 -0.05 -22.43 5.53
CA LEU A 251 1.18 -22.79 4.82
C LEU A 251 2.40 -22.10 5.40
N ARG A 252 2.25 -20.82 5.83
CA ARG A 252 3.30 -20.07 6.53
C ARG A 252 3.59 -20.68 7.91
N GLN A 253 2.58 -20.93 8.73
CA GLN A 253 2.71 -21.51 10.07
C GLN A 253 3.33 -22.91 10.06
N SER A 254 3.01 -23.73 9.06
CA SER A 254 3.57 -25.06 8.91
C SER A 254 4.99 -25.08 8.36
N GLY A 255 5.54 -23.93 7.93
CA GLY A 255 6.85 -23.82 7.33
C GLY A 255 6.94 -24.38 5.90
N VAL A 256 5.81 -24.70 5.26
CA VAL A 256 5.76 -25.13 3.85
C VAL A 256 6.16 -23.96 2.94
N LEU A 257 5.68 -22.74 3.24
CA LEU A 257 6.13 -21.52 2.55
C LEU A 257 7.36 -20.98 3.27
N PRO A 258 8.51 -20.85 2.58
CA PRO A 258 9.71 -20.27 3.16
C PRO A 258 9.49 -18.83 3.62
N GLU A 259 10.08 -18.47 4.73
CA GLU A 259 10.02 -17.11 5.26
C GLU A 259 10.79 -16.12 4.36
N ARG A 260 11.89 -16.57 3.79
CA ARG A 260 12.82 -15.72 3.03
C ARG A 260 13.66 -16.51 2.06
N ILE A 261 14.19 -15.82 1.07
CA ILE A 261 15.24 -16.33 0.19
C ILE A 261 16.53 -15.51 0.36
N ASN A 262 17.68 -16.13 0.10
CA ASN A 262 18.92 -15.39 -0.02
C ASN A 262 18.93 -14.66 -1.37
N ALA A 263 18.89 -13.35 -1.33
CA ALA A 263 18.79 -12.51 -2.52
C ALA A 263 20.02 -12.67 -3.46
N THR A 264 21.22 -12.85 -2.92
CA THR A 264 22.44 -13.09 -3.71
C THR A 264 22.39 -14.42 -4.45
N SER A 265 21.89 -15.47 -3.79
CA SER A 265 21.70 -16.79 -4.43
C SER A 265 20.60 -16.78 -5.50
N ALA A 266 19.65 -15.88 -5.36
CA ALA A 266 18.57 -15.69 -6.33
C ALA A 266 18.97 -14.77 -7.50
N GLY A 267 20.23 -14.35 -7.60
CA GLY A 267 20.71 -13.52 -8.70
C GLY A 267 20.46 -12.01 -8.56
N LEU A 268 19.91 -11.57 -7.44
CA LEU A 268 19.68 -10.16 -7.12
C LEU A 268 21.00 -9.50 -6.69
N ALA A 269 21.87 -9.21 -7.65
CA ALA A 269 23.22 -8.68 -7.40
C ALA A 269 23.25 -7.30 -6.70
N SER A 270 22.13 -6.58 -6.71
CA SER A 270 22.01 -5.28 -6.02
C SER A 270 21.68 -5.41 -4.52
N VAL A 271 21.56 -6.63 -4.01
CA VAL A 271 21.11 -6.92 -2.64
C VAL A 271 22.23 -7.64 -1.88
N ASP A 272 23.43 -7.06 -1.86
CA ASP A 272 24.61 -7.66 -1.22
C ASP A 272 24.33 -8.10 0.22
N GLY A 273 24.35 -9.42 0.45
CA GLY A 273 24.26 -10.04 1.77
C GLY A 273 22.86 -9.96 2.43
N HIS A 274 21.83 -9.50 1.74
CA HIS A 274 20.49 -9.36 2.28
C HIS A 274 19.58 -10.51 1.89
N TYR A 275 18.49 -10.65 2.65
CA TYR A 275 17.41 -11.57 2.37
C TYR A 275 16.24 -10.82 1.74
N ALA A 276 15.50 -11.46 0.85
CA ALA A 276 14.17 -11.05 0.45
C ALA A 276 13.15 -11.88 1.23
N TYR A 277 12.23 -11.22 1.91
CA TYR A 277 11.27 -11.85 2.80
C TYR A 277 9.93 -12.03 2.10
N ALA A 278 9.31 -13.20 2.26
CA ALA A 278 7.92 -13.38 1.89
C ALA A 278 7.01 -12.57 2.84
N PRO A 279 5.89 -12.03 2.37
CA PRO A 279 4.93 -11.35 3.24
C PRO A 279 4.52 -12.23 4.43
N GLU A 280 4.35 -11.62 5.60
CA GLU A 280 3.97 -12.36 6.81
C GLU A 280 2.53 -12.88 6.71
N HIS A 281 1.65 -12.09 6.11
CA HIS A 281 0.23 -12.36 5.96
C HIS A 281 -0.23 -12.17 4.52
N ARG A 282 -1.39 -12.71 4.20
CA ARG A 282 -2.18 -12.35 3.03
C ARG A 282 -3.56 -11.90 3.49
N LYS A 283 -3.71 -10.59 3.66
CA LYS A 283 -4.94 -9.93 4.13
C LYS A 283 -5.81 -9.55 2.95
N TYR A 284 -7.11 -9.64 3.14
CA TYR A 284 -8.10 -9.00 2.30
C TYR A 284 -8.45 -7.63 2.87
N GLY A 285 -8.80 -6.68 2.01
CA GLY A 285 -9.17 -5.36 2.46
C GLY A 285 -10.12 -4.69 1.48
N PHE A 286 -10.98 -3.80 2.01
CA PHE A 286 -12.01 -3.15 1.22
C PHE A 286 -12.15 -1.67 1.61
N THR A 287 -12.54 -0.86 0.66
CA THR A 287 -12.98 0.51 0.89
C THR A 287 -14.33 0.70 0.21
N ILE A 288 -15.31 1.14 0.95
CA ILE A 288 -16.65 1.43 0.45
C ILE A 288 -16.80 2.95 0.41
N PHE A 289 -17.16 3.50 -0.74
CA PHE A 289 -17.64 4.87 -0.86
C PHE A 289 -19.16 4.83 -0.90
N SER A 290 -19.83 5.54 -0.03
CA SER A 290 -21.29 5.41 0.11
C SER A 290 -21.97 6.74 0.32
N GLU A 291 -23.08 6.93 -0.35
CA GLU A 291 -24.05 7.93 0.03
C GLU A 291 -24.62 7.58 1.41
N THR A 292 -24.90 8.59 2.22
CA THR A 292 -25.52 8.40 3.55
C THR A 292 -27.03 8.12 3.43
N ASP A 293 -27.60 7.60 4.50
CA ASP A 293 -29.05 7.41 4.59
C ASP A 293 -29.80 8.72 4.46
N GLU A 294 -29.29 9.83 5.02
CA GLU A 294 -29.85 11.18 4.86
C GLU A 294 -29.92 11.60 3.39
N TRP A 295 -28.85 11.35 2.64
CA TRP A 295 -28.83 11.62 1.21
C TRP A 295 -29.89 10.82 0.46
N TRP A 296 -30.08 9.53 0.78
CA TRP A 296 -31.15 8.72 0.18
C TRP A 296 -32.53 9.18 0.56
N GLU A 297 -32.77 9.62 1.81
CA GLU A 297 -34.02 10.18 2.25
C GLU A 297 -34.38 11.43 1.46
N GLU A 298 -33.42 12.30 1.18
CA GLU A 298 -33.62 13.49 0.34
C GLU A 298 -33.94 13.12 -1.11
N GLN A 299 -33.28 12.11 -1.69
CA GLN A 299 -33.52 11.70 -3.08
C GLN A 299 -34.88 11.03 -3.28
N LEU A 300 -35.31 10.22 -2.33
CA LEU A 300 -36.49 9.36 -2.47
C LEU A 300 -37.71 9.88 -1.70
N GLY A 301 -37.54 10.87 -0.83
CA GLY A 301 -38.64 11.50 -0.06
C GLY A 301 -39.28 10.56 0.94
N LYS A 302 -38.58 9.55 1.44
CA LYS A 302 -39.04 8.58 2.45
C LYS A 302 -37.93 8.19 3.42
N PRO A 303 -38.27 7.77 4.66
CA PRO A 303 -37.28 7.40 5.65
C PRO A 303 -36.39 6.22 5.19
N ALA A 304 -35.12 6.22 5.55
CA ALA A 304 -34.15 5.18 5.16
C ALA A 304 -34.60 3.76 5.54
N LYS A 305 -35.25 3.60 6.69
CA LYS A 305 -35.83 2.31 7.10
C LYS A 305 -36.85 1.72 6.13
N ASP A 306 -37.49 2.57 5.31
CA ASP A 306 -38.52 2.20 4.34
C ASP A 306 -37.97 2.14 2.90
N ILE A 307 -36.67 2.44 2.69
CA ILE A 307 -35.99 2.34 1.40
C ILE A 307 -35.47 0.92 1.21
N MET A 308 -35.94 0.29 0.12
CA MET A 308 -35.57 -1.07 -0.24
C MET A 308 -34.63 -1.10 -1.47
N PRO A 309 -33.95 -2.21 -1.74
CA PRO A 309 -33.05 -2.35 -2.90
C PRO A 309 -33.74 -2.03 -4.25
N GLU A 310 -35.05 -2.31 -4.37
CA GLU A 310 -35.85 -2.01 -5.54
C GLU A 310 -35.97 -0.51 -5.79
N ASP A 311 -36.09 0.29 -4.72
CA ASP A 311 -36.20 1.75 -4.82
C ASP A 311 -34.87 2.35 -5.31
N VAL A 312 -33.74 1.86 -4.73
CA VAL A 312 -32.40 2.26 -5.17
C VAL A 312 -32.17 1.86 -6.62
N LYS A 313 -32.51 0.62 -6.99
CA LYS A 313 -32.43 0.15 -8.38
C LYS A 313 -33.21 1.07 -9.34
N GLN A 314 -34.46 1.41 -8.99
CA GLN A 314 -35.28 2.26 -9.83
C GLN A 314 -34.68 3.67 -9.96
N TRP A 315 -34.19 4.24 -8.86
CA TRP A 315 -33.50 5.53 -8.88
C TRP A 315 -32.26 5.52 -9.79
N VAL A 316 -31.42 4.47 -9.70
CA VAL A 316 -30.22 4.29 -10.53
C VAL A 316 -30.56 4.19 -12.02
N VAL A 317 -31.68 3.52 -12.37
CA VAL A 317 -32.19 3.42 -13.75
C VAL A 317 -32.67 4.78 -14.25
N ASP A 318 -33.48 5.47 -13.46
CA ASP A 318 -34.08 6.76 -13.84
C ASP A 318 -32.98 7.83 -14.05
N ASN A 319 -31.93 7.80 -13.26
CA ASN A 319 -30.79 8.69 -13.37
C ASN A 319 -29.71 8.23 -14.37
N LYS A 320 -29.95 7.11 -15.06
CA LYS A 320 -29.05 6.56 -16.09
C LYS A 320 -27.59 6.40 -15.60
N CYS A 321 -27.43 5.96 -14.34
CA CYS A 321 -26.11 5.80 -13.76
C CYS A 321 -25.30 4.69 -14.46
N TYR A 322 -25.99 3.65 -14.98
CA TYR A 322 -25.41 2.51 -15.71
C TYR A 322 -26.28 2.17 -16.92
N PRO A 323 -26.16 2.91 -18.02
CA PRO A 323 -27.07 2.80 -19.16
C PRO A 323 -27.08 1.45 -19.88
N ASP A 324 -25.98 0.68 -19.78
CA ASP A 324 -25.84 -0.63 -20.43
C ASP A 324 -26.14 -1.81 -19.50
N ALA A 325 -26.48 -1.55 -18.24
CA ALA A 325 -26.76 -2.60 -17.26
C ALA A 325 -28.16 -3.21 -17.44
N LEU A 326 -28.31 -4.48 -17.07
CA LEU A 326 -29.58 -5.19 -17.13
C LEU A 326 -30.52 -4.75 -15.99
N ASN A 327 -31.71 -4.29 -16.35
CA ASN A 327 -32.76 -4.01 -15.38
C ASN A 327 -33.61 -5.27 -15.15
N ASN A 328 -33.14 -6.18 -14.29
CA ASN A 328 -33.82 -7.40 -13.87
C ASN A 328 -33.83 -7.51 -12.33
N ASP A 329 -34.41 -8.57 -11.80
CA ASP A 329 -34.54 -8.77 -10.34
C ASP A 329 -33.45 -9.76 -9.78
N ASN A 330 -32.53 -10.21 -10.60
CA ASN A 330 -31.39 -10.99 -10.14
C ASN A 330 -30.25 -10.07 -9.71
N TYR A 331 -30.28 -9.57 -8.48
CA TYR A 331 -29.27 -8.65 -7.95
C TYR A 331 -27.87 -9.26 -7.77
N LYS A 332 -27.74 -10.59 -7.82
CA LYS A 332 -26.44 -11.28 -7.78
C LYS A 332 -25.77 -11.39 -9.14
N ASP A 333 -26.49 -11.06 -10.21
CA ASP A 333 -25.92 -11.02 -11.55
C ASP A 333 -25.06 -9.75 -11.70
N GLU A 334 -23.79 -9.91 -12.07
CA GLU A 334 -22.86 -8.78 -12.28
C GLU A 334 -23.31 -7.82 -13.41
N ASP A 335 -24.20 -8.27 -14.30
CA ASP A 335 -24.82 -7.43 -15.33
C ASP A 335 -26.02 -6.63 -14.83
N ASN A 336 -26.56 -6.97 -13.66
CA ASN A 336 -27.68 -6.26 -13.05
C ASN A 336 -27.30 -4.83 -12.67
N VAL A 337 -28.21 -3.88 -12.87
CA VAL A 337 -27.96 -2.45 -12.64
C VAL A 337 -27.67 -2.13 -11.18
N LEU A 338 -28.36 -2.79 -10.22
CA LEU A 338 -28.09 -2.60 -8.80
C LEU A 338 -26.73 -3.21 -8.40
N ASN A 339 -26.38 -4.38 -8.96
CA ASN A 339 -25.09 -5.00 -8.73
C ASN A 339 -23.95 -4.11 -9.23
N GLN A 340 -24.08 -3.56 -10.43
CA GLN A 340 -23.08 -2.64 -10.98
C GLN A 340 -22.96 -1.36 -10.14
N TRP A 341 -24.09 -0.84 -9.63
CA TRP A 341 -24.06 0.29 -8.70
C TRP A 341 -23.25 -0.04 -7.45
N ILE A 342 -23.62 -1.08 -6.72
CA ILE A 342 -22.97 -1.46 -5.46
C ILE A 342 -21.51 -1.85 -5.67
N SER A 343 -21.21 -2.69 -6.65
CA SER A 343 -19.84 -3.14 -6.88
C SER A 343 -18.90 -2.02 -7.33
N TYR A 344 -19.41 -0.98 -7.95
CA TYR A 344 -18.61 0.20 -8.31
C TYR A 344 -18.25 1.08 -7.11
N HIS A 345 -19.02 1.01 -6.03
CA HIS A 345 -18.74 1.69 -4.78
C HIS A 345 -17.72 0.95 -3.90
N ILE A 346 -17.29 -0.25 -4.28
CA ILE A 346 -16.41 -1.08 -3.46
C ILE A 346 -15.07 -1.29 -4.15
N LEU A 347 -14.00 -0.87 -3.51
CA LEU A 347 -12.64 -1.21 -3.90
C LEU A 347 -12.15 -2.43 -3.11
N PRO A 348 -11.41 -3.38 -3.73
CA PRO A 348 -10.79 -4.50 -3.04
C PRO A 348 -9.46 -4.09 -2.34
N TYR A 349 -9.39 -2.87 -1.84
CA TYR A 349 -8.23 -2.29 -1.19
C TYR A 349 -8.68 -1.65 0.14
N ARG A 350 -7.94 -1.91 1.23
CA ARG A 350 -8.11 -1.20 2.50
C ARG A 350 -7.30 0.09 2.44
N LEU A 351 -7.98 1.20 2.18
CA LEU A 351 -7.35 2.51 2.03
C LEU A 351 -7.76 3.42 3.19
N SER A 352 -6.83 3.74 4.06
CA SER A 352 -6.99 4.80 5.06
C SER A 352 -7.04 6.18 4.40
N ALA A 353 -7.46 7.18 5.14
CA ALA A 353 -7.65 8.55 4.63
C ALA A 353 -6.40 9.12 3.93
N ASP A 354 -5.22 8.81 4.45
CA ASP A 354 -3.92 9.21 3.88
C ASP A 354 -3.46 8.32 2.71
N ARG A 355 -4.17 7.22 2.43
CA ARG A 355 -3.84 6.22 1.40
C ARG A 355 -4.78 6.19 0.22
N LEU A 356 -5.82 7.01 0.23
CA LEU A 356 -6.76 7.14 -0.89
C LEU A 356 -6.03 7.54 -2.18
N VAL A 357 -5.00 8.37 -2.06
CA VAL A 357 -4.11 8.73 -3.15
C VAL A 357 -2.66 8.71 -2.65
N ILE A 358 -1.78 8.02 -3.35
CA ILE A 358 -0.37 7.92 -2.96
C ILE A 358 0.43 9.04 -3.61
N HIS A 359 1.05 9.87 -2.80
CA HIS A 359 1.89 10.96 -3.27
C HIS A 359 3.22 10.47 -3.80
N TYR A 360 3.67 11.04 -4.92
CA TYR A 360 4.92 10.69 -5.56
C TYR A 360 6.13 10.76 -4.62
N ASN A 361 6.16 11.72 -3.71
CA ASN A 361 7.31 12.00 -2.85
C ASN A 361 7.14 11.61 -1.38
N GLU A 362 6.18 10.78 -1.01
CA GLU A 362 5.95 10.43 0.38
C GLU A 362 7.12 9.73 1.08
N GLN A 363 7.97 9.07 0.32
CA GLN A 363 9.02 8.23 0.90
C GLN A 363 10.38 8.94 1.01
N GLY A 364 10.40 10.20 1.37
CA GLY A 364 11.64 10.86 1.80
C GLY A 364 12.30 11.82 0.80
N TYR A 365 11.69 12.09 -0.35
CA TYR A 365 12.09 13.17 -1.25
C TYR A 365 11.24 14.42 -1.12
N TYR A 366 10.48 14.52 -0.06
CA TYR A 366 9.75 15.73 0.23
C TYR A 366 10.72 16.85 0.58
N GLU A 367 11.15 17.58 -0.43
CA GLU A 367 11.76 18.90 -0.22
C GLU A 367 10.66 19.95 -0.35
N PRO A 368 10.38 20.72 0.72
CA PRO A 368 9.31 21.73 0.74
C PRO A 368 9.40 22.73 -0.39
N ASN A 369 10.60 22.98 -0.91
CA ASN A 369 10.86 23.95 -1.98
C ASN A 369 10.90 23.32 -3.38
N HIS A 370 10.59 22.03 -3.51
CA HIS A 370 10.64 21.36 -4.80
C HIS A 370 9.35 21.66 -5.59
N PRO A 371 9.43 22.24 -6.79
CA PRO A 371 8.24 22.69 -7.53
C PRO A 371 7.20 21.58 -7.73
N THR A 372 7.65 20.35 -7.95
CA THR A 372 6.77 19.21 -8.20
C THR A 372 6.04 18.70 -6.99
N SER A 373 6.59 18.89 -5.79
CA SER A 373 5.92 18.47 -4.55
C SER A 373 4.59 19.19 -4.34
N TYR A 374 4.43 20.37 -4.96
CA TYR A 374 3.28 21.24 -4.74
C TYR A 374 2.37 21.42 -5.95
N THR A 375 2.79 20.95 -7.13
CA THR A 375 2.16 21.39 -8.38
C THR A 375 1.51 20.28 -9.18
N ILE A 376 1.81 19.01 -8.87
CA ILE A 376 1.25 17.88 -9.61
C ILE A 376 0.03 17.37 -8.87
N PRO A 377 -1.17 17.41 -9.49
CA PRO A 377 -2.33 16.72 -8.97
C PRO A 377 -2.04 15.23 -8.86
N VAL A 378 -2.29 14.66 -7.70
CA VAL A 378 -2.07 13.23 -7.50
C VAL A 378 -3.33 12.48 -7.92
N THR A 379 -3.15 11.47 -8.74
CA THR A 379 -4.25 10.70 -9.33
C THR A 379 -3.92 9.22 -9.29
N GLU A 380 -4.87 8.43 -8.83
CA GLU A 380 -4.85 6.98 -8.93
C GLU A 380 -6.03 6.50 -9.80
N HIS A 381 -5.80 5.43 -10.56
CA HIS A 381 -6.87 4.72 -11.25
C HIS A 381 -6.94 3.32 -10.67
N LEU A 382 -7.99 3.03 -9.92
CA LEU A 382 -8.19 1.75 -9.25
C LEU A 382 -9.33 0.97 -9.87
N VAL A 383 -9.30 -0.35 -9.68
CA VAL A 383 -10.29 -1.28 -10.21
C VAL A 383 -11.25 -1.66 -9.11
N THR A 384 -12.56 -1.50 -9.36
CA THR A 384 -13.64 -1.85 -8.43
C THR A 384 -13.95 -3.34 -8.44
N LEU A 385 -14.79 -3.80 -7.51
CA LEU A 385 -15.36 -5.15 -7.52
C LEU A 385 -16.33 -5.38 -8.71
N GLY A 386 -16.90 -6.57 -8.76
CA GLY A 386 -17.89 -6.98 -9.76
C GLY A 386 -17.34 -6.92 -11.17
N LYS A 387 -18.00 -6.16 -12.02
CA LYS A 387 -17.59 -5.96 -13.42
C LYS A 387 -16.22 -5.31 -13.63
N ARG A 388 -15.47 -5.03 -12.58
CA ARG A 388 -14.12 -4.46 -12.67
C ARG A 388 -14.10 -3.18 -13.52
N ARG A 389 -14.71 -2.12 -13.03
CA ARG A 389 -14.68 -0.79 -13.66
C ARG A 389 -13.58 0.08 -13.05
N LEU A 390 -13.09 1.04 -13.82
CA LEU A 390 -12.12 2.02 -13.32
C LEU A 390 -12.82 3.13 -12.56
N VAL A 391 -12.31 3.45 -11.37
CA VAL A 391 -12.59 4.68 -10.67
C VAL A 391 -11.31 5.51 -10.60
N ARG A 392 -11.43 6.80 -10.85
CA ARG A 392 -10.35 7.75 -10.72
C ARG A 392 -10.44 8.44 -9.38
N LEU A 393 -9.41 8.28 -8.55
CA LEU A 393 -9.22 9.06 -7.34
C LEU A 393 -8.29 10.23 -7.66
N TYR A 394 -8.64 11.39 -7.16
CA TYR A 394 -7.90 12.62 -7.39
C TYR A 394 -7.83 13.43 -6.11
N GLU A 395 -6.63 13.81 -5.70
CA GLU A 395 -6.44 14.72 -4.58
C GLU A 395 -6.24 16.16 -5.07
N SER A 396 -7.11 17.04 -4.59
CA SER A 396 -7.05 18.46 -4.88
C SER A 396 -6.25 19.18 -3.81
N ARG A 397 -5.23 19.89 -4.23
CA ARG A 397 -4.42 20.70 -3.30
C ARG A 397 -5.10 22.03 -2.91
N GLU A 398 -5.93 22.59 -3.79
CA GLU A 398 -6.63 23.84 -3.51
C GLU A 398 -7.74 23.66 -2.48
N SER A 399 -8.50 22.55 -2.57
CA SER A 399 -9.59 22.24 -1.66
C SER A 399 -9.19 21.27 -0.54
N ASN A 400 -7.93 20.78 -0.55
CA ASN A 400 -7.44 19.77 0.39
C ASN A 400 -8.36 18.54 0.52
N GLY A 401 -8.96 18.13 -0.60
CA GLY A 401 -9.96 17.07 -0.63
C GLY A 401 -9.67 15.99 -1.65
N VAL A 402 -10.18 14.79 -1.40
CA VAL A 402 -10.15 13.67 -2.33
C VAL A 402 -11.48 13.59 -3.07
N TYR A 403 -11.41 13.34 -4.37
CA TYR A 403 -12.58 13.27 -5.24
C TYR A 403 -12.55 12.01 -6.10
N LEU A 404 -13.71 11.39 -6.28
CA LEU A 404 -13.90 10.29 -7.21
C LEU A 404 -14.43 10.85 -8.54
N ASN A 405 -13.86 10.36 -9.65
CA ASN A 405 -14.30 10.72 -11.01
C ASN A 405 -14.38 12.23 -11.28
N ARG A 406 -13.54 13.03 -10.64
CA ARG A 406 -13.35 14.43 -10.97
C ARG A 406 -12.30 14.56 -12.06
N PHE A 407 -12.66 15.18 -13.17
CA PHE A 407 -11.81 15.27 -14.35
C PHE A 407 -11.27 16.68 -14.58
N PRO A 408 -10.03 16.80 -15.07
CA PRO A 408 -9.45 18.08 -15.39
C PRO A 408 -10.13 18.74 -16.58
N LYS A 409 -10.25 20.08 -16.62
CA LYS A 409 -10.64 20.85 -17.80
C LYS A 409 -9.41 21.15 -18.62
N LEU A 410 -9.44 20.80 -19.85
CA LEU A 410 -8.44 21.19 -20.80
C LEU A 410 -8.87 22.56 -21.38
N ASN A 411 -8.22 23.62 -20.97
CA ASN A 411 -8.34 24.91 -21.67
C ASN A 411 -7.38 24.84 -22.85
N ASN A 412 -7.92 24.76 -24.08
CA ASN A 412 -7.19 24.77 -25.35
C ASN A 412 -5.97 23.82 -25.37
N GLY A 413 -6.09 22.67 -24.67
CA GLY A 413 -5.05 21.68 -24.64
C GLY A 413 -3.81 22.01 -23.82
N ARG A 414 -3.70 23.19 -23.24
CA ARG A 414 -2.57 23.60 -22.39
C ARG A 414 -3.01 23.86 -20.97
N LYS A 415 -2.16 23.45 -20.07
CA LYS A 415 -2.20 23.87 -18.67
C LYS A 415 -1.79 25.31 -18.55
N GLU A 416 -2.62 26.12 -17.96
CA GLU A 416 -2.16 27.33 -17.37
C GLU A 416 -1.44 26.96 -16.06
N ASN A 417 -0.13 27.08 -16.04
CA ASN A 417 0.74 27.03 -14.86
C ASN A 417 0.73 25.75 -14.02
N GLY A 418 0.39 24.61 -14.60
CA GLY A 418 0.62 23.34 -13.94
C GLY A 418 -0.26 23.02 -12.75
N HIS A 419 -1.34 23.74 -12.49
CA HIS A 419 -2.11 23.66 -11.26
C HIS A 419 -3.57 23.34 -11.43
N GLU A 420 -4.25 23.25 -10.32
CA GLU A 420 -5.66 22.97 -10.07
C GLU A 420 -6.64 23.92 -10.75
N ALA A 421 -6.19 24.95 -11.48
CA ALA A 421 -7.01 25.66 -12.47
C ALA A 421 -7.81 24.71 -13.37
N TYR A 422 -7.38 23.45 -13.43
CA TYR A 422 -8.08 22.36 -14.09
C TYR A 422 -9.22 21.75 -13.29
N CYS A 423 -9.22 21.91 -12.00
CA CYS A 423 -10.22 21.38 -11.08
C CYS A 423 -11.09 22.51 -10.58
N LEU A 424 -11.82 23.17 -11.48
CA LEU A 424 -12.77 24.19 -11.09
C LEU A 424 -13.86 23.57 -10.20
N PRO A 425 -14.38 24.31 -9.19
CA PRO A 425 -15.44 23.83 -8.29
C PRO A 425 -16.71 23.32 -9.00
N SER A 426 -16.95 23.79 -10.23
CA SER A 426 -18.09 23.39 -11.05
C SER A 426 -17.95 22.00 -11.69
N ARG A 427 -16.90 21.25 -11.37
CA ARG A 427 -16.69 19.95 -11.99
C ARG A 427 -17.28 18.83 -11.19
N VAL A 428 -18.06 18.07 -11.91
CA VAL A 428 -18.71 16.87 -11.44
C VAL A 428 -17.65 15.85 -10.99
N GLY A 429 -17.82 15.31 -9.82
CA GLY A 429 -17.04 14.29 -9.14
C GLY A 429 -17.58 14.18 -7.74
N CYS A 430 -17.44 13.03 -7.10
CA CYS A 430 -17.91 12.83 -5.74
C CYS A 430 -16.81 13.25 -4.78
N PHE A 431 -17.08 14.16 -3.87
CA PHE A 431 -16.19 14.47 -2.77
C PHE A 431 -16.23 13.34 -1.75
N VAL A 432 -15.05 12.92 -1.27
CA VAL A 432 -14.92 11.91 -0.22
C VAL A 432 -14.70 12.62 1.11
N ASP A 433 -15.63 12.47 2.02
CA ASP A 433 -15.56 13.02 3.38
C ASP A 433 -14.65 12.16 4.26
N LYS A 434 -13.34 12.31 4.03
CA LYS A 434 -12.31 11.54 4.73
C LYS A 434 -12.08 12.00 6.18
N ASP A 435 -12.54 13.19 6.51
CA ASP A 435 -12.34 13.82 7.82
C ASP A 435 -13.63 13.69 8.69
N SER A 436 -14.64 12.96 8.22
CA SER A 436 -15.87 12.69 8.95
C SER A 436 -15.62 11.81 10.18
N PRO A 437 -16.29 12.10 11.33
CA PRO A 437 -16.29 11.19 12.47
C PRO A 437 -16.80 9.78 12.15
N LEU A 438 -17.59 9.61 11.09
CA LEU A 438 -18.07 8.32 10.63
C LEU A 438 -16.93 7.40 10.16
N VAL A 439 -15.83 7.97 9.66
CA VAL A 439 -14.68 7.18 9.21
C VAL A 439 -14.11 6.37 10.36
N SER A 440 -13.97 6.96 11.55
CA SER A 440 -13.50 6.25 12.75
C SER A 440 -14.46 5.15 13.18
N GLN A 441 -15.78 5.41 13.12
CA GLN A 441 -16.81 4.45 13.51
C GLN A 441 -16.92 3.26 12.55
N TYR A 442 -16.50 3.45 11.29
CA TYR A 442 -16.51 2.43 10.24
C TYR A 442 -15.10 2.04 9.78
N ASN A 443 -14.10 2.19 10.66
CA ASN A 443 -12.77 1.64 10.49
C ASN A 443 -12.75 0.20 11.02
N MET A 444 -13.00 -0.76 10.16
CA MET A 444 -13.09 -2.17 10.50
C MET A 444 -11.76 -2.89 10.26
N GLU A 445 -11.63 -4.13 10.76
CA GLU A 445 -10.40 -4.91 10.62
C GLU A 445 -9.92 -4.98 9.17
N ASN A 446 -10.84 -5.16 8.24
CA ASN A 446 -10.56 -5.33 6.82
C ASN A 446 -11.01 -4.16 5.93
N GLY A 447 -11.36 -2.99 6.48
CA GLY A 447 -11.71 -1.88 5.59
C GLY A 447 -12.35 -0.66 6.23
N PHE A 448 -12.73 0.27 5.33
CA PHE A 448 -13.32 1.57 5.67
C PHE A 448 -14.60 1.82 4.89
N ILE A 449 -15.50 2.64 5.46
CA ILE A 449 -16.59 3.27 4.74
C ILE A 449 -16.40 4.77 4.78
N TYR A 450 -16.38 5.41 3.62
CA TYR A 450 -16.34 6.85 3.46
C TYR A 450 -17.65 7.36 2.88
N SER A 451 -18.19 8.42 3.48
CA SER A 451 -19.32 9.14 2.89
C SER A 451 -18.88 9.90 1.65
N ILE A 452 -19.79 9.97 0.67
CA ILE A 452 -19.64 10.79 -0.53
C ILE A 452 -20.84 11.74 -0.69
N ASP A 453 -20.59 12.90 -1.32
CA ASP A 453 -21.56 13.99 -1.45
C ASP A 453 -22.43 13.91 -2.71
N ALA A 454 -22.12 13.00 -3.61
CA ALA A 454 -22.79 12.87 -4.90
C ALA A 454 -22.78 11.41 -5.38
N PRO A 455 -23.74 11.02 -6.25
CA PRO A 455 -23.86 9.64 -6.71
C PRO A 455 -22.66 9.19 -7.55
N LEU A 456 -22.03 8.10 -7.13
CA LEU A 456 -20.89 7.51 -7.82
C LEU A 456 -21.37 6.67 -9.02
N SER A 457 -21.57 7.30 -10.16
CA SER A 457 -22.06 6.67 -11.38
C SER A 457 -20.96 6.30 -12.37
N TYR A 458 -21.22 5.31 -13.23
CA TYR A 458 -20.36 4.91 -14.36
C TYR A 458 -21.10 5.13 -15.69
N ASN A 459 -21.64 6.33 -15.85
CA ASN A 459 -22.39 6.73 -17.05
C ASN A 459 -21.48 7.09 -18.23
N ASP A 460 -22.09 7.41 -19.37
CA ASP A 460 -21.36 7.78 -20.58
C ASP A 460 -20.41 8.96 -20.39
N SER A 461 -20.76 9.93 -19.56
CA SER A 461 -19.91 11.07 -19.26
C SER A 461 -18.63 10.63 -18.55
N VAL A 462 -18.74 9.79 -17.53
CA VAL A 462 -17.58 9.25 -16.77
C VAL A 462 -16.70 8.41 -17.69
N ARG A 463 -17.30 7.47 -18.45
CA ARG A 463 -16.56 6.62 -19.38
C ARG A 463 -15.82 7.41 -20.44
N ASN A 464 -16.46 8.43 -21.01
CA ASN A 464 -15.86 9.29 -22.03
C ASN A 464 -14.74 10.16 -21.46
N ASN A 465 -14.87 10.65 -20.23
CA ASN A 465 -13.81 11.42 -19.60
C ASN A 465 -12.63 10.55 -19.18
N LEU A 466 -12.85 9.34 -18.68
CA LEU A 466 -11.77 8.36 -18.44
C LEU A 466 -11.03 8.01 -19.73
N ALA A 467 -11.76 7.81 -20.84
CA ALA A 467 -11.17 7.53 -22.16
C ALA A 467 -10.45 8.72 -22.81
N ARG A 468 -10.46 9.88 -22.19
CA ARG A 468 -9.69 11.06 -22.59
C ARG A 468 -8.51 11.33 -21.65
N GLN A 469 -8.17 10.37 -20.80
CA GLN A 469 -7.03 10.42 -19.91
C GLN A 469 -5.98 9.41 -20.37
N ARG A 470 -4.71 9.74 -20.16
CA ARG A 470 -3.65 8.74 -20.15
C ARG A 470 -3.80 7.92 -18.87
N LEU A 471 -4.22 6.68 -19.00
CA LEU A 471 -4.42 5.78 -17.88
C LEU A 471 -3.05 5.21 -17.50
N ARG A 472 -2.37 5.85 -16.58
CA ARG A 472 -1.12 5.39 -16.00
C ARG A 472 -1.40 4.64 -14.70
N TYR A 473 -0.74 3.53 -14.55
CA TYR A 473 -0.81 2.68 -13.39
C TYR A 473 0.59 2.40 -12.86
N GLU A 474 0.79 2.58 -11.60
CA GLU A 474 1.89 1.92 -10.90
C GLU A 474 1.59 0.42 -10.85
N VAL A 475 2.57 -0.45 -11.22
CA VAL A 475 2.30 -1.90 -11.41
C VAL A 475 1.83 -2.55 -10.11
N MET A 476 2.33 -2.12 -8.95
CA MET A 476 1.89 -2.65 -7.66
C MET A 476 0.43 -2.35 -7.32
N SER A 477 -0.19 -1.35 -7.99
CA SER A 477 -1.63 -1.08 -7.84
C SER A 477 -2.53 -2.12 -8.51
N PHE A 478 -1.98 -3.03 -9.32
CA PHE A 478 -2.74 -4.15 -9.90
C PHE A 478 -3.08 -5.23 -8.90
N PHE A 479 -2.38 -5.23 -7.75
CA PHE A 479 -2.42 -6.32 -6.79
C PHE A 479 -3.07 -5.82 -5.49
N PRO A 480 -4.34 -6.17 -5.24
CA PRO A 480 -4.97 -5.90 -3.94
C PRO A 480 -4.13 -6.40 -2.77
N GLU A 481 -3.45 -7.51 -2.94
CA GLU A 481 -2.58 -8.11 -1.94
C GLU A 481 -1.39 -7.20 -1.59
N ALA A 482 -0.84 -6.48 -2.56
CA ALA A 482 0.25 -5.52 -2.31
C ALA A 482 -0.22 -4.30 -1.53
N MET A 483 -1.45 -3.84 -1.80
CA MET A 483 -2.05 -2.71 -1.11
C MET A 483 -2.48 -3.06 0.32
N ASN A 484 -3.13 -4.23 0.48
CA ASN A 484 -3.69 -4.68 1.75
C ASN A 484 -2.63 -5.19 2.75
N ASN A 485 -1.42 -5.49 2.29
CA ASN A 485 -0.34 -6.04 3.10
C ASN A 485 0.86 -5.09 3.19
N ASP A 486 0.65 -3.80 2.95
CA ASP A 486 1.66 -2.73 3.05
C ASP A 486 2.91 -2.93 2.17
N ILE A 487 2.85 -3.81 1.18
CA ILE A 487 3.99 -4.05 0.28
C ILE A 487 4.29 -2.80 -0.53
N ARG A 488 3.24 -2.19 -1.12
CA ARG A 488 3.35 -0.92 -1.82
C ARG A 488 3.45 0.23 -0.84
N ARG A 489 4.38 0.66 -0.27
CA ARG A 489 4.62 1.68 0.75
C ARG A 489 5.13 1.08 2.05
N LEU A 490 6.12 0.22 1.94
CA LEU A 490 6.87 -0.16 3.12
C LEU A 490 7.45 1.09 3.81
N PRO A 491 7.37 1.18 5.14
CA PRO A 491 7.96 2.28 5.87
C PRO A 491 9.45 2.40 5.59
N LEU A 492 9.96 3.63 5.50
CA LEU A 492 11.38 3.94 5.25
C LEU A 492 12.34 3.27 6.21
N THR A 493 11.90 3.00 7.42
CA THR A 493 12.70 2.47 8.51
C THR A 493 12.74 0.95 8.58
N ALA A 494 11.90 0.26 7.83
CA ALA A 494 11.84 -1.20 7.83
C ALA A 494 12.94 -1.80 6.94
N ALA A 495 14.21 -1.64 7.32
CA ALA A 495 15.35 -2.22 6.60
C ALA A 495 15.20 -3.74 6.36
N LYS A 496 14.56 -4.45 7.28
CA LYS A 496 14.23 -5.87 7.16
C LYS A 496 13.35 -6.17 5.94
N TYR A 497 12.44 -5.25 5.55
CA TYR A 497 11.48 -5.44 4.48
C TYR A 497 11.80 -4.60 3.23
N GLN A 498 13.02 -4.14 3.08
CA GLN A 498 13.44 -3.42 1.87
C GLN A 498 13.21 -4.23 0.60
N PHE A 499 13.26 -5.57 0.72
CA PHE A 499 13.01 -6.50 -0.37
C PHE A 499 11.93 -7.48 0.04
N VAL A 500 10.81 -7.46 -0.66
CA VAL A 500 9.70 -8.39 -0.48
C VAL A 500 9.71 -9.41 -1.60
N TRP A 501 9.87 -10.66 -1.26
CA TRP A 501 9.80 -11.77 -2.20
C TRP A 501 8.34 -12.16 -2.47
N ILE A 502 7.93 -12.11 -3.73
CA ILE A 502 6.60 -12.51 -4.15
C ILE A 502 6.62 -13.99 -4.50
N TYR A 503 5.93 -14.74 -3.68
CA TYR A 503 5.83 -16.19 -3.82
C TYR A 503 4.79 -16.56 -4.89
N ASP A 504 5.19 -17.37 -5.88
CA ASP A 504 4.29 -17.94 -6.88
C ASP A 504 4.91 -19.25 -7.39
N ASP A 505 4.32 -20.38 -7.01
CA ASP A 505 4.69 -21.70 -7.48
C ASP A 505 3.48 -22.65 -7.56
N SER A 506 3.75 -23.93 -7.70
CA SER A 506 2.71 -24.96 -7.78
C SER A 506 1.91 -25.15 -6.47
N GLN A 507 2.40 -24.66 -5.33
CA GLN A 507 1.76 -24.81 -4.03
C GLN A 507 0.90 -23.61 -3.67
N TYR A 508 1.34 -22.41 -4.00
CA TYR A 508 0.62 -21.20 -3.68
C TYR A 508 0.99 -20.04 -4.61
N LYS A 509 0.01 -19.18 -4.89
CA LYS A 509 0.13 -17.98 -5.69
C LYS A 509 -0.26 -16.77 -4.85
N TYR A 510 0.72 -15.89 -4.56
CA TYR A 510 0.46 -14.76 -3.67
C TYR A 510 -0.35 -13.63 -4.35
N PHE A 511 -0.03 -13.28 -5.60
CA PHE A 511 -0.74 -12.26 -6.39
C PHE A 511 -1.72 -12.89 -7.39
N ASP A 512 -3.02 -12.65 -7.22
CA ASP A 512 -4.05 -13.22 -8.11
C ASP A 512 -3.97 -12.70 -9.56
N ASN A 513 -3.56 -11.46 -9.74
CA ASN A 513 -3.46 -10.81 -11.05
C ASN A 513 -2.10 -11.00 -11.75
N MET A 514 -1.24 -11.88 -11.24
CA MET A 514 0.06 -12.19 -11.83
C MET A 514 0.29 -13.70 -11.86
N SER A 515 1.02 -14.19 -12.86
CA SER A 515 1.54 -15.55 -12.88
C SER A 515 3.01 -15.52 -13.28
N ILE A 516 3.83 -16.28 -12.57
CA ILE A 516 5.28 -16.38 -12.75
C ILE A 516 5.63 -17.83 -13.10
N ASN A 517 6.60 -18.05 -13.99
CA ASN A 517 7.09 -19.40 -14.26
C ASN A 517 7.93 -19.94 -13.11
N GLU A 518 7.92 -21.24 -12.94
CA GLU A 518 8.75 -21.94 -11.96
C GLU A 518 10.25 -21.61 -12.17
N GLY A 519 10.96 -21.41 -11.07
CA GLY A 519 12.39 -21.06 -11.06
C GLY A 519 12.72 -19.59 -11.31
N SER A 520 11.72 -18.74 -11.52
CA SER A 520 11.91 -17.28 -11.54
C SER A 520 11.75 -16.70 -10.13
N VAL A 521 12.48 -15.62 -9.88
CA VAL A 521 12.40 -14.87 -8.63
C VAL A 521 11.87 -13.47 -8.91
N PHE A 522 10.79 -13.10 -8.23
CA PHE A 522 10.24 -11.76 -8.30
C PHE A 522 10.30 -11.10 -6.93
N VAL A 523 10.82 -9.88 -6.92
CA VAL A 523 11.05 -9.11 -5.71
C VAL A 523 10.55 -7.69 -5.91
N TYR A 524 9.74 -7.23 -4.98
CA TYR A 524 9.46 -5.81 -4.83
C TYR A 524 10.58 -5.18 -4.02
N PHE A 525 11.09 -4.07 -4.52
CA PHE A 525 12.16 -3.30 -3.91
C PHE A 525 11.69 -1.89 -3.64
N ASN A 526 11.75 -1.48 -2.38
CA ASN A 526 11.52 -0.11 -1.97
C ASN A 526 12.87 0.62 -1.80
N ALA A 527 13.12 1.59 -2.64
CA ALA A 527 14.35 2.38 -2.61
C ALA A 527 14.36 3.47 -1.52
N TYR A 528 13.38 3.50 -0.65
CA TYR A 528 13.21 4.54 0.39
C TYR A 528 13.26 5.97 -0.16
N GLY A 529 12.69 6.17 -1.33
CA GLY A 529 12.73 7.48 -1.92
C GLY A 529 14.13 7.99 -2.33
N LYS A 530 15.18 7.18 -2.30
CA LYS A 530 16.56 7.58 -2.58
C LYS A 530 16.89 7.57 -4.07
N GLY A 531 16.34 8.50 -4.84
CA GLY A 531 16.96 8.90 -6.10
C GLY A 531 17.04 7.86 -7.22
N TRP A 532 16.17 6.89 -7.20
CA TRP A 532 16.07 5.90 -8.27
C TRP A 532 15.10 6.42 -9.29
N GLY A 533 15.21 6.70 -10.39
CA GLY A 533 14.26 7.25 -11.38
C GLY A 533 12.97 6.44 -11.56
N SER A 534 12.57 5.66 -10.57
CA SER A 534 11.31 4.93 -10.52
C SER A 534 10.16 5.80 -10.01
N ASN A 535 8.95 5.49 -10.43
CA ASN A 535 7.76 6.14 -9.93
C ASN A 535 7.57 5.77 -8.44
N GLN A 536 7.31 6.76 -7.60
CA GLN A 536 7.13 6.59 -6.15
C GLN A 536 8.33 5.96 -5.39
N GLY A 537 9.50 5.83 -6.04
CA GLY A 537 10.73 5.37 -5.39
C GLY A 537 10.83 3.87 -5.16
N ASP A 538 10.04 3.07 -5.84
CA ASP A 538 10.01 1.62 -5.74
C ASP A 538 10.25 0.91 -7.08
N GLU A 539 10.46 -0.39 -7.04
CA GLU A 539 10.71 -1.20 -8.22
C GLU A 539 10.17 -2.61 -8.03
N PHE A 540 9.53 -3.16 -9.05
CA PHE A 540 9.19 -4.57 -9.12
C PHE A 540 10.13 -5.27 -10.09
N LYS A 541 10.92 -6.23 -9.60
CA LYS A 541 11.99 -6.90 -10.36
C LYS A 541 11.74 -8.37 -10.51
N GLY A 542 11.84 -8.85 -11.76
CA GLY A 542 11.99 -10.27 -12.07
C GLY A 542 13.43 -10.57 -12.45
N VAL A 543 13.99 -11.71 -12.01
CA VAL A 543 15.38 -12.07 -12.26
C VAL A 543 15.49 -13.44 -12.92
N GLY A 544 16.48 -13.58 -13.82
CA GLY A 544 16.81 -14.85 -14.46
C GLY A 544 16.04 -15.10 -15.75
N ARG A 545 15.61 -16.33 -15.94
CA ARG A 545 14.83 -16.77 -17.13
C ARG A 545 13.34 -16.53 -16.93
N TYR A 546 12.99 -15.32 -16.54
CA TYR A 546 11.64 -14.96 -16.17
C TYR A 546 10.64 -15.11 -17.32
N GLU A 547 9.47 -15.55 -16.94
CA GLU A 547 8.23 -15.43 -17.70
C GLU A 547 7.15 -14.98 -16.73
N VAL A 548 6.59 -13.81 -16.95
CA VAL A 548 5.53 -13.24 -16.10
C VAL A 548 4.37 -12.79 -16.94
N VAL A 549 3.16 -13.13 -16.50
CA VAL A 549 1.89 -12.70 -17.08
C VAL A 549 1.19 -11.81 -16.09
N LEU A 550 0.81 -10.61 -16.54
CA LEU A 550 0.05 -9.64 -15.74
C LEU A 550 -1.34 -9.46 -16.33
N LYS A 551 -2.36 -9.51 -15.48
CA LYS A 551 -3.72 -9.12 -15.81
C LYS A 551 -3.84 -7.60 -15.76
N LEU A 552 -4.19 -6.98 -16.88
CA LEU A 552 -4.30 -5.53 -16.98
C LEU A 552 -5.62 -5.00 -16.39
N PRO A 553 -5.63 -3.74 -15.92
CA PRO A 553 -6.87 -3.03 -15.64
C PRO A 553 -7.76 -2.92 -16.89
N PRO A 554 -9.08 -2.82 -16.71
CA PRO A 554 -10.01 -2.67 -17.82
C PRO A 554 -9.86 -1.30 -18.49
N VAL A 555 -10.27 -1.20 -19.77
CA VAL A 555 -10.42 0.10 -20.44
C VAL A 555 -11.82 0.67 -20.18
N PRO A 556 -11.97 2.01 -20.12
CA PRO A 556 -13.28 2.61 -19.79
C PRO A 556 -14.31 2.50 -20.92
N ARG A 557 -13.88 2.42 -22.16
CA ARG A 557 -14.74 2.22 -23.34
C ARG A 557 -13.98 1.54 -24.48
N ARG A 558 -14.71 1.00 -25.45
CA ARG A 558 -14.11 0.45 -26.67
C ARG A 558 -13.44 1.55 -27.47
N GLY A 559 -12.16 1.33 -27.81
CA GLY A 559 -11.35 2.29 -28.56
C GLY A 559 -9.95 1.75 -28.86
N THR A 560 -9.19 2.50 -29.63
CA THR A 560 -7.79 2.18 -29.87
C THR A 560 -6.91 2.74 -28.77
N TYR A 561 -6.14 1.86 -28.16
CA TYR A 561 -5.21 2.21 -27.09
C TYR A 561 -3.79 1.85 -27.48
N GLU A 562 -2.87 2.69 -27.05
CA GLU A 562 -1.44 2.42 -27.07
C GLU A 562 -1.02 1.89 -25.70
N LEU A 563 -0.50 0.67 -25.68
CA LEU A 563 0.06 0.06 -24.48
C LEU A 563 1.54 0.42 -24.38
N ARG A 564 1.96 0.91 -23.24
CA ARG A 564 3.35 1.30 -22.96
C ARG A 564 3.75 0.81 -21.58
N TYR A 565 5.05 0.65 -21.38
CA TYR A 565 5.58 0.48 -20.05
C TYR A 565 6.87 1.26 -19.87
N ARG A 566 7.12 1.68 -18.65
CA ARG A 566 8.29 2.43 -18.23
C ARG A 566 9.40 1.49 -17.79
N VAL A 567 10.61 1.82 -18.18
CA VAL A 567 11.82 1.10 -17.80
C VAL A 567 12.89 2.07 -17.30
N LEU A 568 13.58 1.66 -16.24
CA LEU A 568 14.85 2.24 -15.84
C LEU A 568 15.96 1.42 -16.51
N ALA A 569 16.45 1.90 -17.64
CA ALA A 569 17.42 1.19 -18.44
C ALA A 569 18.81 1.18 -17.80
N THR A 570 19.38 0.00 -17.62
CA THR A 570 20.75 -0.21 -17.12
C THR A 570 21.35 -1.46 -17.76
N THR A 571 22.67 -1.67 -17.61
CA THR A 571 23.32 -2.88 -18.11
C THR A 571 22.88 -4.17 -17.38
N ALA A 572 22.25 -4.05 -16.22
CA ALA A 572 21.67 -5.19 -15.50
C ALA A 572 20.42 -5.73 -16.19
N ARG A 573 19.71 -4.91 -16.97
CA ARG A 573 18.47 -5.32 -17.66
C ARG A 573 18.77 -6.33 -18.76
N GLY A 574 17.73 -7.11 -19.12
CA GLY A 574 17.79 -8.13 -20.16
C GLY A 574 17.11 -7.69 -21.44
N VAL A 575 16.81 -8.70 -22.26
CA VAL A 575 15.97 -8.58 -23.45
C VAL A 575 14.73 -9.42 -23.24
N ALA A 576 13.56 -8.83 -23.43
CA ALA A 576 12.27 -9.49 -23.24
C ALA A 576 11.47 -9.58 -24.53
N GLN A 577 10.92 -10.76 -24.83
CA GLN A 577 9.83 -10.88 -25.78
C GLN A 577 8.52 -10.55 -25.06
N LEU A 578 7.71 -9.70 -25.69
CA LEU A 578 6.41 -9.33 -25.17
C LEU A 578 5.29 -10.06 -25.92
N TYR A 579 4.21 -10.33 -25.20
CA TYR A 579 3.00 -10.93 -25.70
C TYR A 579 1.81 -10.16 -25.13
N PHE A 580 0.75 -10.06 -25.89
CA PHE A 580 -0.44 -9.34 -25.44
C PHE A 580 -1.71 -9.98 -26.06
N GLY A 581 -2.76 -10.14 -25.27
CA GLY A 581 -4.02 -10.74 -25.73
C GLY A 581 -5.02 -11.00 -24.62
N GLU A 582 -6.05 -11.78 -24.92
CA GLU A 582 -7.18 -12.07 -24.04
C GLU A 582 -7.02 -13.40 -23.27
N ASP A 583 -6.32 -14.38 -23.85
CA ASP A 583 -6.09 -15.69 -23.23
C ASP A 583 -4.68 -15.75 -22.59
N PRO A 584 -4.56 -15.78 -21.24
CA PRO A 584 -3.27 -15.78 -20.56
C PRO A 584 -2.40 -17.01 -20.90
N ASN A 585 -3.02 -18.11 -21.35
CA ASN A 585 -2.33 -19.35 -21.72
C ASN A 585 -1.84 -19.35 -23.16
N ASN A 586 -2.40 -18.49 -24.02
CA ASN A 586 -2.08 -18.44 -25.44
C ASN A 586 -2.02 -17.00 -25.97
N LEU A 587 -1.08 -16.24 -25.43
CA LEU A 587 -0.89 -14.84 -25.82
C LEU A 587 -0.11 -14.72 -27.14
N PRO A 588 -0.60 -13.96 -28.12
CA PRO A 588 0.16 -13.64 -29.33
C PRO A 588 1.41 -12.82 -29.03
N VAL A 589 2.46 -13.07 -29.79
CA VAL A 589 3.69 -12.26 -29.79
C VAL A 589 3.38 -10.84 -30.27
N VAL A 590 3.96 -9.87 -29.60
CA VAL A 590 3.89 -8.45 -29.98
C VAL A 590 5.28 -7.93 -30.33
N GLY A 591 5.45 -7.49 -31.57
CA GLY A 591 6.69 -6.90 -32.06
C GLY A 591 7.91 -7.81 -31.97
N ILE A 592 9.08 -7.20 -32.05
CA ILE A 592 10.37 -7.85 -31.83
C ILE A 592 10.72 -7.80 -30.34
N PRO A 593 11.66 -8.66 -29.87
CA PRO A 593 12.12 -8.57 -28.48
C PRO A 593 12.63 -7.17 -28.13
N VAL A 594 12.22 -6.70 -26.94
CA VAL A 594 12.60 -5.38 -26.44
C VAL A 594 13.89 -5.48 -25.65
N ASP A 595 14.88 -4.68 -26.05
CA ASP A 595 16.13 -4.53 -25.32
C ASP A 595 15.93 -3.47 -24.21
N LEU A 596 15.88 -3.94 -22.97
CA LEU A 596 15.62 -3.11 -21.78
C LEU A 596 16.86 -2.30 -21.33
N VAL A 597 18.01 -2.49 -22.01
CA VAL A 597 19.24 -1.74 -21.80
C VAL A 597 19.22 -0.43 -22.59
N LEU A 598 18.48 -0.35 -23.68
CA LEU A 598 18.49 0.81 -24.59
C LEU A 598 18.00 2.08 -23.91
N CYS A 599 18.83 3.11 -23.93
CA CYS A 599 18.55 4.42 -23.34
C CYS A 599 19.36 5.53 -24.03
N GLY A 600 19.19 6.76 -23.57
CA GLY A 600 19.95 7.94 -24.03
C GLY A 600 21.32 8.13 -23.36
N ASP A 601 21.75 7.25 -22.47
CA ASP A 601 22.99 7.38 -21.68
C ASP A 601 24.03 6.35 -22.11
N ALA A 602 25.12 6.81 -22.75
CA ALA A 602 26.19 5.95 -23.23
C ALA A 602 26.93 5.21 -22.09
N ALA A 603 27.02 5.79 -20.90
CA ALA A 603 27.64 5.14 -19.76
C ALA A 603 26.84 3.93 -19.24
N ARG A 604 25.53 3.93 -19.48
CA ARG A 604 24.60 2.88 -19.01
C ARG A 604 24.23 1.87 -20.11
N CYS A 605 24.22 2.26 -21.36
CA CYS A 605 23.75 1.43 -22.48
C CYS A 605 24.69 1.41 -23.69
N GLY A 606 25.79 2.19 -23.68
CA GLY A 606 26.75 2.32 -24.75
C GLY A 606 26.25 3.18 -25.93
N GLU A 607 27.18 3.59 -26.81
CA GLU A 607 26.91 4.47 -27.95
C GLU A 607 25.87 3.89 -28.94
N SER A 608 25.84 2.59 -29.10
CA SER A 608 24.85 1.93 -29.95
C SER A 608 23.42 2.05 -29.40
N GLY A 609 23.26 2.01 -28.08
CA GLY A 609 21.98 2.20 -27.42
C GLY A 609 21.47 3.63 -27.58
N VAL A 610 22.34 4.63 -27.34
CA VAL A 610 22.02 6.06 -27.54
C VAL A 610 21.54 6.31 -28.98
N ARG A 611 22.25 5.81 -29.97
CA ARG A 611 21.87 5.97 -31.39
C ARG A 611 20.53 5.33 -31.72
N ARG A 612 20.22 4.17 -31.14
CA ARG A 612 18.93 3.49 -31.37
C ARG A 612 17.77 4.17 -30.66
N CYS A 613 18.00 4.69 -29.45
CA CYS A 613 16.99 5.39 -28.70
C CYS A 613 16.70 6.78 -29.27
N ALA A 614 17.69 7.43 -29.88
CA ALA A 614 17.65 8.82 -30.40
C ALA A 614 17.20 9.86 -29.34
N TRP A 615 17.52 9.61 -28.08
CA TRP A 615 17.16 10.48 -26.95
C TRP A 615 18.03 11.74 -26.93
N GLU A 616 17.41 12.89 -26.78
CA GLU A 616 18.06 14.16 -26.51
C GLU A 616 17.27 14.91 -25.42
N PRO A 617 17.91 15.72 -24.55
CA PRO A 617 17.21 16.46 -23.51
C PRO A 617 16.26 17.50 -24.09
N ASP A 618 15.23 17.88 -23.31
CA ASP A 618 14.38 18.99 -23.67
C ASP A 618 15.19 20.30 -23.62
N THR A 619 15.03 21.12 -24.62
CA THR A 619 15.74 22.41 -24.79
C THR A 619 14.89 23.60 -24.43
N GLY A 620 13.56 23.44 -24.40
CA GLY A 620 12.57 24.50 -24.27
C GLY A 620 12.17 25.11 -25.63
N ASP A 621 12.77 24.66 -26.74
CA ASP A 621 12.30 24.92 -28.09
C ASP A 621 11.25 23.86 -28.48
N GLU A 622 9.99 24.26 -28.55
CA GLU A 622 8.86 23.35 -28.75
C GLU A 622 8.96 22.56 -30.08
N ASP A 623 9.46 23.21 -31.14
CA ASP A 623 9.58 22.56 -32.46
C ASP A 623 10.69 21.52 -32.45
N TYR A 624 11.84 21.85 -31.86
CA TYR A 624 12.97 20.95 -31.71
C TYR A 624 12.64 19.76 -30.82
N ASP A 625 12.08 20.03 -29.64
CA ASP A 625 11.72 19.01 -28.67
C ASP A 625 10.67 18.03 -29.22
N SER A 626 9.69 18.55 -29.98
CA SER A 626 8.69 17.76 -30.70
C SER A 626 9.30 16.85 -31.77
N GLU A 627 10.33 17.33 -32.47
CA GLU A 627 11.04 16.51 -33.47
C GLU A 627 11.81 15.36 -32.82
N ILE A 628 12.46 15.60 -31.68
CA ILE A 628 13.12 14.54 -30.92
C ILE A 628 12.11 13.50 -30.45
N ASP A 629 10.98 13.93 -29.90
CA ASP A 629 9.92 13.01 -29.44
C ASP A 629 9.38 12.16 -30.60
N LYS A 630 9.19 12.74 -31.79
CA LYS A 630 8.79 11.99 -32.99
C LYS A 630 9.84 10.96 -33.40
N ARG A 631 11.13 11.35 -33.40
CA ARG A 631 12.23 10.42 -33.71
C ARG A 631 12.29 9.26 -32.74
N MET A 632 12.17 9.53 -31.44
CA MET A 632 12.10 8.48 -30.43
C MET A 632 10.90 7.54 -30.64
N ARG A 633 9.72 8.09 -30.88
CA ARG A 633 8.51 7.29 -31.14
C ARG A 633 8.65 6.40 -32.38
N ASN A 634 9.31 6.87 -33.44
CA ASN A 634 9.60 6.07 -34.63
C ASN A 634 10.53 4.88 -34.32
N ASN A 635 11.34 4.99 -33.28
CA ASN A 635 12.20 3.92 -32.79
C ASN A 635 11.54 3.05 -31.68
N GLY A 636 10.27 3.30 -31.35
CA GLY A 636 9.53 2.57 -30.31
C GLY A 636 9.78 3.05 -28.87
N PHE A 637 10.29 4.28 -28.72
CA PHE A 637 10.60 4.85 -27.40
C PHE A 637 9.89 6.17 -27.16
N MET A 638 9.79 6.53 -25.91
CA MET A 638 9.42 7.87 -25.43
C MET A 638 10.33 8.24 -24.27
N LYS A 639 10.53 9.55 -24.07
CA LYS A 639 11.18 10.05 -22.85
C LYS A 639 10.37 9.66 -21.60
N GLY A 640 11.01 9.69 -20.44
CA GLY A 640 10.33 9.66 -19.17
C GLY A 640 9.26 10.77 -19.08
N GLU A 641 8.37 10.64 -18.12
CA GLU A 641 7.25 11.55 -17.96
C GLU A 641 7.73 12.96 -17.60
N PHE A 642 7.06 13.97 -18.16
CA PHE A 642 7.25 15.35 -17.71
C PHE A 642 6.78 15.43 -16.25
N GLY A 643 7.44 16.15 -15.41
CA GLY A 643 7.04 16.33 -14.02
C GLY A 643 7.39 15.18 -13.06
N VAL A 644 7.93 14.06 -13.54
CA VAL A 644 8.55 13.07 -12.67
C VAL A 644 9.97 13.52 -12.34
N TRP A 645 10.28 13.56 -11.05
CA TRP A 645 11.54 14.04 -10.54
C TRP A 645 12.30 12.90 -9.84
N ASN A 646 13.61 13.00 -9.94
CA ASN A 646 14.50 12.20 -9.14
C ASN A 646 15.45 13.15 -8.39
N GLY A 647 15.26 13.27 -7.10
CA GLY A 647 15.92 14.30 -6.32
C GLY A 647 15.55 15.71 -6.83
N SER A 648 16.53 16.49 -7.26
CA SER A 648 16.36 17.88 -7.74
C SER A 648 16.16 18.01 -9.25
N THR A 649 16.10 16.91 -10.02
CA THR A 649 16.16 16.97 -11.48
C THR A 649 14.97 16.26 -12.13
N ILE A 650 14.34 16.90 -13.12
CA ILE A 650 13.25 16.28 -13.90
C ILE A 650 13.76 15.17 -14.80
N CYS A 651 12.96 14.13 -14.97
CA CYS A 651 13.34 12.93 -15.74
C CYS A 651 13.53 13.17 -17.25
N ARG A 652 13.25 14.36 -17.76
CA ARG A 652 13.51 14.77 -19.16
C ARG A 652 14.78 15.58 -19.31
N ALA A 653 15.47 15.94 -18.22
CA ALA A 653 16.74 16.62 -18.23
C ALA A 653 17.91 15.68 -18.54
N ASP A 654 19.06 16.23 -18.85
CA ASP A 654 20.25 15.51 -19.33
C ASP A 654 20.74 14.38 -18.40
N GLY A 655 20.53 14.49 -17.10
CA GLY A 655 20.93 13.47 -16.11
C GLY A 655 20.13 12.16 -16.12
N TYR A 656 18.98 12.09 -16.81
CA TYR A 656 18.01 10.99 -16.68
C TYR A 656 17.62 10.31 -18.00
N LYS A 657 18.54 10.25 -18.94
CA LYS A 657 18.41 9.63 -20.26
C LYS A 657 18.22 8.10 -20.21
N HIS A 658 18.30 7.51 -19.06
CA HIS A 658 18.04 6.09 -18.82
C HIS A 658 16.59 5.77 -18.44
N ILE A 659 15.77 6.79 -18.18
CA ILE A 659 14.34 6.64 -17.94
C ILE A 659 13.61 6.79 -19.26
N VAL A 660 13.10 5.69 -19.77
CA VAL A 660 12.40 5.65 -21.05
C VAL A 660 11.10 4.84 -20.93
N ARG A 661 10.15 5.18 -21.81
CA ARG A 661 8.94 4.38 -21.99
C ARG A 661 9.02 3.63 -23.31
N HIS A 662 8.67 2.37 -23.31
CA HIS A 662 8.57 1.54 -24.50
C HIS A 662 7.15 1.50 -25.02
N LEU A 663 6.97 1.67 -26.33
CA LEU A 663 5.72 1.45 -27.04
C LEU A 663 5.57 -0.05 -27.31
N VAL A 664 4.61 -0.69 -26.65
CA VAL A 664 4.40 -2.14 -26.78
C VAL A 664 3.56 -2.46 -28.03
N THR A 665 2.34 -1.91 -28.08
CA THR A 665 1.39 -2.18 -29.17
C THR A 665 0.30 -1.11 -29.22
N ARG A 666 -0.39 -1.04 -30.36
CA ARG A 666 -1.63 -0.29 -30.56
C ARG A 666 -2.71 -1.24 -30.99
N GLN A 667 -3.76 -1.37 -30.21
CA GLN A 667 -4.87 -2.27 -30.49
C GLN A 667 -6.20 -1.67 -30.08
N THR A 668 -7.27 -2.16 -30.71
CA THR A 668 -8.63 -1.85 -30.27
C THR A 668 -8.98 -2.75 -29.10
N LEU A 669 -9.23 -2.14 -27.95
CA LEU A 669 -9.60 -2.83 -26.72
C LEU A 669 -11.09 -2.60 -26.41
N ASP A 670 -11.69 -3.57 -25.73
CA ASP A 670 -13.10 -3.61 -25.35
C ASP A 670 -13.22 -3.62 -23.81
N PRO A 671 -14.09 -2.80 -23.21
CA PRO A 671 -14.24 -2.71 -21.74
C PRO A 671 -14.76 -4.00 -21.09
N ASP A 672 -15.45 -4.86 -21.86
CA ASP A 672 -16.01 -6.11 -21.36
C ASP A 672 -15.06 -7.32 -21.51
N LYS A 673 -13.85 -7.07 -22.01
CA LYS A 673 -12.81 -8.07 -22.15
C LYS A 673 -11.68 -7.86 -21.16
N THR A 674 -11.05 -8.97 -20.76
CA THR A 674 -9.84 -8.95 -19.96
C THR A 674 -8.61 -9.12 -20.86
N TYR A 675 -7.59 -8.30 -20.61
CA TYR A 675 -6.34 -8.31 -21.34
C TYR A 675 -5.17 -8.64 -20.44
N TYR A 676 -4.18 -9.31 -21.04
CA TYR A 676 -2.97 -9.72 -20.36
C TYR A 676 -1.74 -9.29 -21.14
N ILE A 677 -0.70 -8.89 -20.42
CA ILE A 677 0.64 -8.70 -20.98
C ILE A 677 1.58 -9.73 -20.40
N LYS A 678 2.44 -10.32 -21.24
CA LYS A 678 3.48 -11.24 -20.82
C LYS A 678 4.85 -10.71 -21.20
N PHE A 679 5.78 -10.78 -20.24
CA PHE A 679 7.20 -10.54 -20.44
C PHE A 679 7.95 -11.86 -20.30
N LYS A 680 8.72 -12.23 -21.33
CA LYS A 680 9.51 -13.44 -21.33
C LYS A 680 10.94 -13.13 -21.68
N SER A 681 11.89 -13.54 -20.80
CA SER A 681 13.31 -13.43 -21.08
C SER A 681 13.69 -14.23 -22.34
N VAL A 682 14.44 -13.61 -23.24
CA VAL A 682 15.01 -14.29 -24.41
C VAL A 682 16.50 -14.59 -24.24
N LEU A 683 17.10 -14.10 -23.16
CA LEU A 683 18.49 -14.36 -22.83
C LEU A 683 18.59 -15.57 -21.91
N ASP A 684 19.53 -16.46 -22.20
CA ASP A 684 19.87 -17.58 -21.35
C ASP A 684 20.84 -17.10 -20.24
N SER A 685 20.31 -16.35 -19.28
CA SER A 685 21.07 -15.75 -18.21
C SER A 685 20.28 -15.74 -16.90
N ASP A 686 20.90 -16.21 -15.83
CA ASP A 686 20.32 -16.23 -14.48
C ASP A 686 20.45 -14.88 -13.75
N ARG A 687 21.06 -13.86 -14.38
CA ARG A 687 21.41 -12.58 -13.75
C ARG A 687 20.81 -11.36 -14.44
N LYS A 688 20.05 -11.54 -15.53
CA LYS A 688 19.40 -10.43 -16.21
C LYS A 688 18.03 -10.16 -15.60
N GLU A 689 17.74 -8.88 -15.47
CA GLU A 689 16.55 -8.41 -14.76
C GLU A 689 15.47 -7.94 -15.72
N LEU A 690 14.22 -8.27 -15.39
CA LEU A 690 13.05 -7.52 -15.79
C LEU A 690 12.83 -6.43 -14.74
N TYR A 691 12.48 -5.24 -15.20
CA TYR A 691 12.08 -4.13 -14.36
C TYR A 691 10.66 -3.71 -14.75
N LEU A 692 9.79 -3.64 -13.79
CA LEU A 692 8.42 -3.15 -13.94
C LEU A 692 8.19 -2.01 -12.95
N ASP A 693 7.72 -0.90 -13.45
CA ASP A 693 7.42 0.31 -12.70
C ASP A 693 6.00 0.77 -13.05
N THR A 694 5.82 1.46 -14.16
CA THR A 694 4.49 1.86 -14.60
C THR A 694 4.11 1.24 -15.93
N ILE A 695 2.81 0.98 -16.09
CA ILE A 695 2.16 0.60 -17.35
C ILE A 695 1.15 1.68 -17.70
N GLU A 696 1.09 2.04 -18.99
CA GLU A 696 0.13 3.01 -19.50
C GLU A 696 -0.77 2.40 -20.57
N LEU A 697 -2.06 2.69 -20.46
CA LEU A 697 -3.03 2.53 -21.54
C LEU A 697 -3.43 3.93 -22.01
N CYS A 698 -2.89 4.35 -23.16
CA CYS A 698 -3.11 5.69 -23.69
C CYS A 698 -4.14 5.64 -24.84
N PRO A 699 -5.31 6.25 -24.68
CA PRO A 699 -6.32 6.29 -25.74
C PRO A 699 -5.85 7.09 -26.94
N LYS A 700 -6.36 6.73 -28.13
CA LYS A 700 -6.04 7.43 -29.39
C LYS A 700 -6.33 8.93 -29.30
N GLU A 701 -7.39 9.29 -28.66
CA GLU A 701 -7.80 10.69 -28.45
C GLU A 701 -6.80 11.50 -27.62
N VAL A 702 -5.85 10.83 -26.96
CA VAL A 702 -4.77 11.46 -26.20
C VAL A 702 -3.47 11.43 -26.98
N TYR A 703 -3.01 10.25 -27.44
CA TYR A 703 -1.70 10.14 -28.07
C TYR A 703 -1.64 10.69 -29.51
N ASP A 704 -2.78 10.85 -30.18
CA ASP A 704 -2.90 11.34 -31.56
C ASP A 704 -3.58 12.72 -31.61
N ASN A 705 -3.59 13.45 -30.50
CA ASN A 705 -4.20 14.76 -30.41
C ASN A 705 -3.14 15.86 -30.61
N PRO A 706 -3.18 16.60 -31.74
CA PRO A 706 -2.20 17.67 -31.99
C PRO A 706 -2.41 18.91 -31.12
N GLU A 707 -3.60 19.08 -30.53
CA GLU A 707 -3.94 20.26 -29.72
C GLU A 707 -3.56 20.07 -28.25
N THR A 708 -3.39 18.84 -27.82
CA THR A 708 -3.11 18.51 -26.41
C THR A 708 -1.85 17.65 -26.32
N PRO A 709 -0.69 18.24 -26.08
CA PRO A 709 0.53 17.47 -25.86
C PRO A 709 0.34 16.45 -24.75
N GLU A 710 0.68 15.21 -25.07
CA GLU A 710 0.37 14.05 -24.23
C GLU A 710 1.04 14.08 -22.85
N ASP A 711 2.24 14.62 -22.79
CA ASP A 711 3.12 14.48 -21.62
C ASP A 711 3.09 15.67 -20.68
N ILE A 712 2.01 16.41 -20.65
CA ILE A 712 1.90 17.51 -19.73
C ILE A 712 1.74 17.02 -18.28
N TRP A 713 1.28 15.79 -18.04
CA TRP A 713 1.12 15.18 -16.69
C TRP A 713 1.30 13.69 -16.69
#